data_d563a0b1da874f6c1eba0b8a241a6010
#
_entry.id   d563a0b1da874f6c1eba0b8a241a6010
#
_cell.length_a   1.000
_cell.length_b   1.000
_cell.length_c   1.000
_cell.angle_alpha   90.00
_cell.angle_beta   90.00
_cell.angle_gamma   90.00
#
_symmetry.space_group_name_H-M   'P 1'
#
loop_
_entity.id
_entity.type
_entity.pdbx_description
1 polymer ?
#
loop_
_entity_poly.entity_id
_entity_poly.type
_entity_poly.pdbx_seq_one_letter_code
_entity_poly.pdbx_strand_id
1 'polypeptide(L)'
;MEDNDQQYSTADNKATIAEPAFRYNAQLAQDIEQRWQKTWDEQGTFWAANVKGDLKDGEGRLACGRPSFFAMDMFPYPSGKGLHVGHPLGYLATDVVSRYHRMKGENVLHAMGYDAFGLPAEQYAVQTGQHPRITTEANIANMRRQLHRMGLSFDDRRSFATIDTNYVRWTQWIFSKLYDAWYDPDFVRKDGGKGSARPIAELVDEFKSAKREIPGFADKKWEELNKVDQADVLNDFRIAYISKSPVNWCPGLGTVLANEEVTAEGKSERGNFPVFQRNLRQWSMRITAYAHRLVEDLNTIDWPEKVKLMQRNWIGESHGASVHFEVECADGETRDLEVYTTRPDTLFGTTFAVVSVDHPILGHVPEAWEASVPESWKGGYASLKEGLAEYQAQARAKTAKERTEDAGAKTGLFTGLYAINPVTGAKLPLFVADYVLMGYGTGAIMAVPGGDQRDYDFAKAFGLPVIYTVKPLPDSGEKLEDYDGKAPFVSHDGIVINSSVEHTYKLGDALSINGLRVDEAIKKVTTWLEAAGVGVGRVSYRLRDWLFSRQRYWGEPFPIVYDEDGVAHLVPDSELPIALPDVPDYQPKTYAPDDANSEPEAPLSRNEDWVKVQLDLGDGVKTYYRDTNTMPNWAGSCWYYMRYLDPNDAEHMVDSDEYDYWMGTNRPGKEHVSGGVDLYVGGVEHAVLHLLYSRFWHKALYDLGYVDSAEPFHRLFNQGMIQAYAYTDERGQYVPADEVEEGANSGVGEPTFTWHGETVNREFGKMGKSLKNIVTPDYMYENYGADTFRLYEMSMGPLSESRPWNTRNVVGGMRFLQRLWRNVVNEETGACVVTEDALDEKTLKLLNNTIAEVTVEMEAMRPNTAIAKLIVLNNHLTSLPHVPRAAVEPLVLMLSPIAPHICEEMWSKLGHTKSIAHADWPVEDSRYVGADTVTAVVQIKGKVRAKLEVDPNIDASELEKLALEAVADRLGGKKPRKVIVKAPKIVSIVPDES
;
A
#
# COMPACT_ATOMS: atom_id res chain seq x y z
N MET A 1 38.99 10.48 52.74
CA MET A 1 40.30 9.79 52.85
C MET A 1 40.49 9.27 51.44
N GLU A 2 41.09 10.13 50.68
CA GLU A 2 42.51 10.24 50.29
C GLU A 2 42.87 9.14 49.33
N ASP A 3 42.90 9.50 48.07
CA ASP A 3 44.05 9.78 47.20
C ASP A 3 44.84 8.55 46.79
N ASN A 4 44.78 8.26 45.47
CA ASN A 4 46.00 8.00 44.72
C ASN A 4 45.81 8.27 43.21
N ASP A 5 46.11 9.45 42.81
CA ASP A 5 46.48 9.83 41.46
C ASP A 5 47.83 9.18 41.12
N GLN A 6 47.84 8.41 40.02
CA GLN A 6 49.10 8.21 39.28
C GLN A 6 48.88 8.54 37.81
N GLN A 7 49.28 9.79 37.47
CA GLN A 7 49.58 10.27 36.15
C GLN A 7 50.54 9.33 35.41
N TYR A 8 50.11 8.88 34.23
CA TYR A 8 51.04 8.55 33.14
C TYR A 8 50.89 9.59 32.04
N SER A 9 51.75 10.61 32.14
CA SER A 9 52.08 11.56 31.10
C SER A 9 52.98 10.88 30.07
N THR A 10 52.48 10.57 28.93
CA THR A 10 53.29 10.46 27.71
C THR A 10 52.92 11.64 26.82
N ALA A 11 53.74 12.68 26.93
CA ALA A 11 53.75 13.79 26.01
C ALA A 11 54.27 13.33 24.64
N ASP A 12 53.36 12.94 23.74
CA ASP A 12 53.64 12.96 22.30
C ASP A 12 53.33 14.35 21.79
N ASN A 13 54.37 15.15 21.66
CA ASN A 13 54.37 16.44 20.99
C ASN A 13 54.20 16.23 19.48
N LYS A 14 53.00 15.84 19.01
CA LYS A 14 52.56 16.13 17.67
C LYS A 14 52.05 17.56 17.68
N ALA A 15 52.81 18.49 17.13
CA ALA A 15 52.31 19.80 16.75
C ALA A 15 51.03 19.57 15.95
N THR A 16 49.89 19.86 16.56
CA THR A 16 48.59 19.90 15.86
C THR A 16 48.70 21.02 14.84
N ILE A 17 48.99 20.67 13.60
CA ILE A 17 48.84 21.61 12.47
C ILE A 17 47.37 21.99 12.53
N ALA A 18 47.06 23.25 12.81
CA ALA A 18 45.71 23.75 12.86
C ALA A 18 45.02 23.41 11.49
N GLU A 19 43.90 22.78 11.54
CA GLU A 19 43.16 22.51 10.28
C GLU A 19 42.88 23.85 9.58
N PRO A 20 42.93 23.86 8.23
CA PRO A 20 42.58 25.05 7.45
C PRO A 20 41.20 25.58 7.85
N ALA A 21 41.05 26.91 7.97
CA ALA A 21 39.83 27.54 8.49
C ALA A 21 38.58 27.27 7.65
N PHE A 22 38.71 26.95 6.35
CA PHE A 22 37.63 26.70 5.40
C PHE A 22 37.63 25.25 4.89
N ARG A 23 38.24 24.33 5.64
CA ARG A 23 38.17 22.92 5.31
C ARG A 23 36.75 22.39 5.57
N TYR A 24 36.17 21.75 4.57
CA TYR A 24 34.84 21.16 4.72
C TYR A 24 34.89 19.97 5.69
N ASN A 25 34.43 20.18 6.90
CA ASN A 25 34.30 19.22 7.97
C ASN A 25 32.88 19.28 8.57
N ALA A 26 32.54 18.45 9.56
CA ALA A 26 31.22 18.42 10.15
C ALA A 26 30.76 19.79 10.70
N GLN A 27 31.65 20.56 11.32
CA GLN A 27 31.30 21.88 11.87
C GLN A 27 30.99 22.88 10.77
N LEU A 28 31.86 23.01 9.76
CA LEU A 28 31.61 23.92 8.62
C LEU A 28 30.35 23.49 7.85
N ALA A 29 30.12 22.19 7.69
CA ALA A 29 28.90 21.68 7.07
C ALA A 29 27.66 22.17 7.81
N GLN A 30 27.62 22.03 9.15
CA GLN A 30 26.49 22.49 9.96
C GLN A 30 26.28 24.02 9.86
N ASP A 31 27.37 24.81 9.90
CA ASP A 31 27.28 26.28 9.77
C ASP A 31 26.70 26.69 8.41
N ILE A 32 27.10 26.03 7.31
CA ILE A 32 26.60 26.24 5.96
C ILE A 32 25.13 25.86 5.90
N GLU A 33 24.79 24.66 6.38
CA GLU A 33 23.43 24.08 6.33
C GLU A 33 22.43 24.96 7.07
N GLN A 34 22.70 25.35 8.31
CA GLN A 34 21.79 26.17 9.10
C GLN A 34 21.59 27.57 8.50
N ARG A 35 22.67 28.16 7.95
CA ARG A 35 22.57 29.45 7.27
C ARG A 35 21.70 29.40 6.03
N TRP A 36 21.89 28.39 5.18
CA TRP A 36 21.08 28.26 3.96
C TRP A 36 19.64 27.86 4.24
N GLN A 37 19.37 26.98 5.21
CA GLN A 37 18.02 26.66 5.64
C GLN A 37 17.27 27.92 6.06
N LYS A 38 17.89 28.74 6.93
CA LYS A 38 17.32 30.02 7.32
C LYS A 38 17.08 30.96 6.13
N THR A 39 18.02 31.02 5.19
CA THR A 39 17.88 31.88 4.00
C THR A 39 16.72 31.42 3.12
N TRP A 40 16.58 30.09 2.91
CA TRP A 40 15.47 29.52 2.14
C TRP A 40 14.11 29.81 2.78
N ASP A 41 14.01 29.70 4.10
CA ASP A 41 12.80 30.02 4.85
C ASP A 41 12.41 31.50 4.70
N GLU A 42 13.39 32.40 4.90
CA GLU A 42 13.17 33.83 4.82
C GLU A 42 12.79 34.31 3.40
N GLN A 43 13.29 33.63 2.38
CA GLN A 43 13.01 33.97 0.97
C GLN A 43 11.82 33.21 0.38
N GLY A 44 11.27 32.20 1.06
CA GLY A 44 10.24 31.33 0.53
C GLY A 44 10.70 30.54 -0.70
N THR A 45 11.96 30.11 -0.71
CA THR A 45 12.64 29.49 -1.88
C THR A 45 11.87 28.31 -2.46
N PHE A 46 11.16 27.55 -1.64
CA PHE A 46 10.43 26.33 -2.07
C PHE A 46 8.91 26.51 -2.12
N TRP A 47 8.43 27.74 -2.00
CA TRP A 47 7.01 28.00 -2.10
C TRP A 47 6.46 27.63 -3.48
N ALA A 48 5.37 26.88 -3.49
CA ALA A 48 4.64 26.51 -4.70
C ALA A 48 3.48 27.50 -4.92
N ALA A 49 3.36 28.03 -6.12
CA ALA A 49 2.33 29.02 -6.43
C ALA A 49 1.03 28.34 -6.82
N ASN A 50 -0.08 28.71 -6.19
CA ASN A 50 -1.42 28.39 -6.62
C ASN A 50 -1.90 29.34 -7.74
N VAL A 51 -3.01 28.98 -8.40
CA VAL A 51 -3.63 29.80 -9.44
C VAL A 51 -4.28 31.05 -8.81
N LYS A 52 -4.83 30.88 -7.62
CA LYS A 52 -5.53 31.94 -6.87
C LYS A 52 -5.32 31.79 -5.36
N GLY A 53 -6.03 32.58 -4.57
CA GLY A 53 -5.99 32.51 -3.11
C GLY A 53 -4.71 33.05 -2.48
N ASP A 54 -4.49 32.72 -1.21
CA ASP A 54 -3.36 33.21 -0.41
C ASP A 54 -2.03 32.59 -0.80
N LEU A 55 -2.06 31.43 -1.47
CA LEU A 55 -0.89 30.69 -1.92
C LEU A 55 -0.54 30.93 -3.40
N LYS A 56 -1.13 31.94 -4.05
CA LYS A 56 -0.91 32.24 -5.47
C LYS A 56 0.50 32.74 -5.81
N ASP A 57 1.25 33.23 -4.84
CA ASP A 57 2.60 33.78 -5.03
C ASP A 57 3.66 32.82 -4.47
N GLY A 58 4.51 32.32 -5.36
CA GLY A 58 5.76 31.64 -5.05
C GLY A 58 6.91 32.40 -5.68
N GLU A 59 7.77 33.09 -4.91
CA GLU A 59 8.93 33.88 -5.39
C GLU A 59 8.67 34.79 -6.62
N GLY A 60 7.49 35.40 -6.72
CA GLY A 60 7.09 36.21 -7.89
C GLY A 60 6.87 35.42 -9.17
N ARG A 61 6.72 34.10 -9.09
CA ARG A 61 6.41 33.22 -10.22
C ARG A 61 4.93 32.84 -10.12
N LEU A 62 4.12 33.38 -11.04
CA LEU A 62 2.71 33.00 -11.14
C LEU A 62 2.57 31.54 -11.64
N ALA A 63 1.61 30.80 -11.09
CA ALA A 63 1.26 29.44 -11.55
C ALA A 63 0.80 29.41 -13.01
N CYS A 64 0.11 30.47 -13.42
CA CYS A 64 -0.54 30.58 -14.73
C CYS A 64 0.44 30.29 -15.90
N GLY A 65 0.13 29.25 -16.67
CA GLY A 65 0.87 28.87 -17.87
C GLY A 65 2.18 28.06 -17.62
N ARG A 66 2.54 27.77 -16.38
CA ARG A 66 3.66 26.89 -16.06
C ARG A 66 3.19 25.46 -15.86
N PRO A 67 3.95 24.45 -16.35
CA PRO A 67 3.70 23.06 -15.98
C PRO A 67 3.78 22.87 -14.46
N SER A 68 2.81 22.17 -13.90
CA SER A 68 2.81 21.79 -12.47
C SER A 68 3.48 20.44 -12.28
N PHE A 69 4.13 20.23 -11.14
CA PHE A 69 4.60 18.93 -10.70
C PHE A 69 4.29 18.75 -9.22
N PHE A 70 3.42 17.82 -8.90
CA PHE A 70 3.07 17.50 -7.53
C PHE A 70 3.74 16.19 -7.11
N ALA A 71 4.74 16.31 -6.23
CA ALA A 71 5.42 15.18 -5.61
C ALA A 71 5.10 15.13 -4.13
N MET A 72 4.83 13.95 -3.62
CA MET A 72 4.56 13.77 -2.20
C MET A 72 5.08 12.43 -1.66
N ASP A 73 5.30 12.42 -0.37
CA ASP A 73 5.59 11.23 0.43
C ASP A 73 4.37 10.78 1.22
N MET A 74 4.33 9.51 1.59
CA MET A 74 3.42 9.08 2.63
C MET A 74 3.82 9.77 3.94
N PHE A 75 2.91 10.57 4.48
CA PHE A 75 3.20 11.39 5.65
C PHE A 75 3.45 10.53 6.91
N PRO A 76 4.35 10.97 7.82
CA PRO A 76 4.75 10.18 8.96
C PRO A 76 3.66 10.14 10.02
N TYR A 77 3.64 9.02 10.75
CA TYR A 77 2.84 8.83 11.95
C TYR A 77 3.68 9.20 13.20
N PRO A 78 3.31 10.24 13.98
CA PRO A 78 4.10 10.75 15.10
C PRO A 78 4.02 9.87 16.35
N SER A 79 4.26 8.57 16.22
CA SER A 79 4.12 7.57 17.29
C SER A 79 5.33 7.43 18.23
N GLY A 80 6.41 8.17 17.99
CA GLY A 80 7.63 8.03 18.75
C GLY A 80 8.43 9.33 18.91
N LYS A 81 9.51 9.29 19.70
CA LYS A 81 10.34 10.45 20.00
C LYS A 81 11.21 10.95 18.82
N GLY A 82 10.84 10.68 17.58
CA GLY A 82 11.54 11.14 16.38
C GLY A 82 11.84 10.02 15.37
N LEU A 83 12.51 10.42 14.30
CA LEU A 83 12.88 9.55 13.17
C LEU A 83 14.16 8.76 13.46
N HIS A 84 14.32 7.61 12.81
CA HIS A 84 15.61 6.94 12.61
C HIS A 84 16.02 7.04 11.12
N VAL A 85 17.29 6.75 10.82
CA VAL A 85 17.86 6.89 9.47
C VAL A 85 17.14 6.05 8.37
N GLY A 86 16.26 5.14 8.73
CA GLY A 86 15.47 4.39 7.74
C GLY A 86 14.24 5.15 7.20
N HIS A 87 13.73 6.15 7.92
CA HIS A 87 12.58 6.93 7.46
C HIS A 87 12.90 7.90 6.32
N PRO A 88 14.08 8.60 6.32
CA PRO A 88 14.37 9.62 5.33
C PRO A 88 14.55 9.13 3.90
N LEU A 89 14.80 7.84 3.66
CA LEU A 89 15.09 7.32 2.32
C LEU A 89 14.06 7.76 1.26
N GLY A 90 12.77 7.62 1.58
CA GLY A 90 11.68 8.10 0.72
C GLY A 90 11.70 9.62 0.58
N TYR A 91 11.71 10.33 1.72
CA TYR A 91 11.66 11.79 1.76
C TYR A 91 12.81 12.45 0.99
N LEU A 92 14.02 11.89 1.11
CA LEU A 92 15.19 12.37 0.36
C LEU A 92 15.06 12.08 -1.15
N ALA A 93 14.53 10.91 -1.52
CA ALA A 93 14.30 10.57 -2.92
C ALA A 93 13.28 11.53 -3.56
N THR A 94 12.17 11.80 -2.88
CA THR A 94 11.14 12.74 -3.35
C THR A 94 11.69 14.17 -3.43
N ASP A 95 12.50 14.58 -2.44
CA ASP A 95 13.14 15.90 -2.46
C ASP A 95 14.13 16.07 -3.62
N VAL A 96 14.93 15.06 -3.91
CA VAL A 96 15.85 15.07 -5.06
C VAL A 96 15.07 15.25 -6.37
N VAL A 97 13.98 14.51 -6.55
CA VAL A 97 13.12 14.65 -7.74
C VAL A 97 12.46 16.02 -7.78
N SER A 98 11.94 16.53 -6.66
CA SER A 98 11.30 17.84 -6.56
C SER A 98 12.25 18.98 -6.95
N ARG A 99 13.50 18.94 -6.49
CA ARG A 99 14.54 19.92 -6.85
C ARG A 99 14.90 19.84 -8.32
N TYR A 100 15.04 18.61 -8.86
CA TYR A 100 15.31 18.38 -10.27
C TYR A 100 14.20 18.98 -11.18
N HIS A 101 12.93 18.70 -10.88
CA HIS A 101 11.79 19.26 -11.63
C HIS A 101 11.71 20.79 -11.53
N ARG A 102 12.05 21.37 -10.35
CA ARG A 102 12.11 22.82 -10.20
C ARG A 102 13.19 23.44 -11.09
N MET A 103 14.36 22.79 -11.23
CA MET A 103 15.43 23.20 -12.14
C MET A 103 15.04 23.03 -13.62
N LYS A 104 14.06 22.17 -13.96
CA LYS A 104 13.44 22.08 -15.28
C LYS A 104 12.42 23.18 -15.57
N GLY A 105 12.21 24.11 -14.62
CA GLY A 105 11.28 25.23 -14.76
C GLY A 105 9.83 24.94 -14.40
N GLU A 106 9.53 23.77 -13.84
CA GLU A 106 8.19 23.43 -13.39
C GLU A 106 7.86 24.12 -12.05
N ASN A 107 6.56 24.37 -11.82
CA ASN A 107 6.05 24.78 -10.52
C ASN A 107 5.85 23.51 -9.68
N VAL A 108 6.67 23.34 -8.64
CA VAL A 108 6.74 22.10 -7.88
C VAL A 108 6.05 22.26 -6.54
N LEU A 109 5.03 21.44 -6.28
CA LEU A 109 4.41 21.28 -4.98
C LEU A 109 5.04 20.07 -4.29
N HIS A 110 5.71 20.31 -3.17
CA HIS A 110 6.25 19.31 -2.26
C HIS A 110 5.96 19.77 -0.83
N ALA A 111 5.15 19.02 -0.09
CA ALA A 111 4.67 19.39 1.24
C ALA A 111 4.69 18.20 2.18
N MET A 112 4.69 18.46 3.48
CA MET A 112 4.67 17.45 4.52
C MET A 112 3.60 17.74 5.56
N GLY A 113 2.76 16.76 5.84
CA GLY A 113 1.78 16.73 6.92
C GLY A 113 2.08 15.63 7.93
N TYR A 114 1.15 15.42 8.86
CA TYR A 114 1.31 14.43 9.93
C TYR A 114 0.02 13.65 10.14
N ASP A 115 0.09 12.31 10.03
CA ASP A 115 -1.02 11.43 10.41
C ASP A 115 -1.03 11.27 11.93
N ALA A 116 -1.89 12.01 12.60
CA ALA A 116 -1.75 12.27 14.03
C ALA A 116 -2.81 11.59 14.91
N PHE A 117 -3.85 10.99 14.33
CA PHE A 117 -4.75 10.11 15.06
C PHE A 117 -4.21 8.68 15.14
N GLY A 118 -4.70 7.90 16.09
CA GLY A 118 -4.47 6.48 16.14
C GLY A 118 -3.92 5.92 17.46
N LEU A 119 -3.74 4.62 17.48
CA LEU A 119 -3.54 3.80 18.65
C LEU A 119 -2.29 4.10 19.49
N PRO A 120 -1.08 4.40 18.93
CA PRO A 120 0.09 4.60 19.78
C PRO A 120 0.03 5.82 20.69
N ALA A 121 -0.55 6.92 20.21
CA ALA A 121 -0.74 8.12 21.03
C ALA A 121 -1.78 7.87 22.12
N GLU A 122 -2.85 7.15 21.81
CA GLU A 122 -3.88 6.75 22.79
C GLU A 122 -3.30 5.80 23.84
N GLN A 123 -2.52 4.80 23.46
CA GLN A 123 -1.88 3.88 24.41
C GLN A 123 -0.92 4.60 25.36
N TYR A 124 -0.18 5.57 24.85
CA TYR A 124 0.68 6.40 25.70
C TYR A 124 -0.15 7.26 26.67
N ALA A 125 -1.25 7.83 26.21
CA ALA A 125 -2.19 8.57 27.05
C ALA A 125 -2.77 7.69 28.16
N VAL A 126 -3.19 6.47 27.83
CA VAL A 126 -3.67 5.48 28.81
C VAL A 126 -2.60 5.16 29.88
N GLN A 127 -1.35 4.98 29.46
CA GLN A 127 -0.24 4.67 30.38
C GLN A 127 0.16 5.83 31.30
N THR A 128 0.04 7.06 30.82
CA THR A 128 0.56 8.26 31.52
C THR A 128 -0.52 9.13 32.13
N GLY A 129 -1.80 8.91 31.79
CA GLY A 129 -2.91 9.80 32.15
C GLY A 129 -2.85 11.18 31.46
N GLN A 130 -1.98 11.33 30.44
CA GLN A 130 -1.81 12.60 29.72
C GLN A 130 -2.66 12.60 28.45
N HIS A 131 -3.29 13.75 28.12
CA HIS A 131 -4.09 13.87 26.89
C HIS A 131 -3.27 13.50 25.64
N PRO A 132 -3.78 12.64 24.69
CA PRO A 132 -3.01 12.17 23.54
C PRO A 132 -2.49 13.30 22.65
N ARG A 133 -3.20 14.43 22.52
CA ARG A 133 -2.80 15.61 21.77
C ARG A 133 -1.44 16.17 22.21
N ILE A 134 -1.18 16.23 23.51
CA ILE A 134 0.04 16.82 24.06
C ILE A 134 1.27 16.07 23.56
N THR A 135 1.25 14.74 23.66
CA THR A 135 2.36 13.91 23.18
C THR A 135 2.47 13.94 21.66
N THR A 136 1.34 13.92 20.94
CA THR A 136 1.30 13.96 19.49
C THR A 136 1.91 15.27 18.96
N GLU A 137 1.52 16.41 19.50
CA GLU A 137 2.06 17.73 19.10
C GLU A 137 3.56 17.85 19.40
N ALA A 138 4.03 17.34 20.55
CA ALA A 138 5.45 17.30 20.87
C ALA A 138 6.26 16.43 19.89
N ASN A 139 5.71 15.28 19.49
CA ASN A 139 6.33 14.40 18.50
C ASN A 139 6.35 15.04 17.11
N ILE A 140 5.26 15.70 16.69
CA ILE A 140 5.20 16.47 15.44
C ILE A 140 6.27 17.55 15.42
N ALA A 141 6.38 18.34 16.49
CA ALA A 141 7.40 19.41 16.58
C ALA A 141 8.82 18.86 16.43
N ASN A 142 9.13 17.72 17.06
CA ASN A 142 10.44 17.09 16.92
C ASN A 142 10.68 16.52 15.51
N MET A 143 9.70 15.85 14.92
CA MET A 143 9.81 15.34 13.55
C MET A 143 10.00 16.48 12.54
N ARG A 144 9.23 17.58 12.69
CA ARG A 144 9.38 18.78 11.84
C ARG A 144 10.78 19.34 11.93
N ARG A 145 11.33 19.46 13.15
CA ARG A 145 12.73 19.89 13.37
C ARG A 145 13.73 18.99 12.66
N GLN A 146 13.59 17.67 12.78
CA GLN A 146 14.47 16.68 12.13
C GLN A 146 14.39 16.74 10.61
N LEU A 147 13.18 16.84 10.04
CA LEU A 147 12.95 16.96 8.59
C LEU A 147 13.53 18.29 8.06
N HIS A 148 13.33 19.40 8.77
CA HIS A 148 13.89 20.68 8.40
C HIS A 148 15.42 20.65 8.37
N ARG A 149 16.05 20.00 9.37
CA ARG A 149 17.52 19.84 9.42
C ARG A 149 18.10 19.02 8.25
N MET A 150 17.30 18.19 7.58
CA MET A 150 17.71 17.51 6.34
C MET A 150 17.79 18.46 5.14
N GLY A 151 17.23 19.66 5.25
CA GLY A 151 17.14 20.63 4.15
C GLY A 151 16.17 20.17 3.06
N LEU A 152 15.04 19.58 3.43
CA LEU A 152 14.01 19.18 2.48
C LEU A 152 13.30 20.42 1.91
N SER A 153 12.93 20.36 0.62
CA SER A 153 12.33 21.49 -0.09
C SER A 153 10.81 21.54 0.04
N PHE A 154 10.31 21.43 1.28
CA PHE A 154 8.88 21.50 1.57
C PHE A 154 8.37 22.95 1.51
N ASP A 155 7.15 23.12 1.01
CA ASP A 155 6.37 24.35 1.21
C ASP A 155 5.65 24.25 2.55
N ASP A 156 6.28 24.76 3.62
CA ASP A 156 5.79 24.66 5.00
C ASP A 156 4.46 25.38 5.23
N ARG A 157 4.05 26.30 4.36
CA ARG A 157 2.71 26.94 4.39
C ARG A 157 1.59 25.92 4.23
N ARG A 158 1.88 24.75 3.65
CA ARG A 158 0.93 23.67 3.33
C ARG A 158 0.92 22.55 4.35
N SER A 159 1.70 22.68 5.43
CA SER A 159 1.79 21.66 6.47
C SER A 159 0.56 21.69 7.38
N PHE A 160 0.05 20.51 7.72
CA PHE A 160 -1.05 20.31 8.68
C PHE A 160 -0.91 18.96 9.39
N ALA A 161 -1.70 18.75 10.42
CA ALA A 161 -1.89 17.46 11.08
C ALA A 161 -3.35 17.01 10.96
N THR A 162 -3.60 15.71 10.85
CA THR A 162 -4.98 15.18 10.74
C THR A 162 -5.85 15.48 11.96
N ILE A 163 -5.23 15.89 13.09
CA ILE A 163 -5.91 16.33 14.32
C ILE A 163 -6.30 17.81 14.32
N ASP A 164 -5.90 18.58 13.31
CA ASP A 164 -6.24 20.00 13.23
C ASP A 164 -7.74 20.18 13.01
N THR A 165 -8.33 21.13 13.72
CA THR A 165 -9.79 21.34 13.71
C THR A 165 -10.34 21.52 12.30
N ASN A 166 -9.65 22.33 11.47
CA ASN A 166 -10.05 22.56 10.09
C ASN A 166 -9.92 21.29 9.22
N TYR A 167 -8.95 20.41 9.52
CA TYR A 167 -8.79 19.14 8.83
C TYR A 167 -9.91 18.15 9.20
N VAL A 168 -10.20 18.01 10.50
CA VAL A 168 -11.29 17.15 11.01
C VAL A 168 -12.63 17.54 10.39
N ARG A 169 -12.89 18.85 10.27
CA ARG A 169 -14.13 19.37 9.61
C ARG A 169 -14.33 18.74 8.23
N TRP A 170 -13.29 18.72 7.41
CA TRP A 170 -13.41 18.23 6.04
C TRP A 170 -13.42 16.70 5.95
N THR A 171 -12.74 15.98 6.84
CA THR A 171 -12.90 14.52 6.96
C THR A 171 -14.36 14.17 7.27
N GLN A 172 -14.97 14.87 8.24
CA GLN A 172 -16.38 14.69 8.61
C GLN A 172 -17.32 15.06 7.47
N TRP A 173 -17.02 16.14 6.75
CA TRP A 173 -17.79 16.56 5.59
C TRP A 173 -17.76 15.50 4.47
N ILE A 174 -16.60 14.95 4.15
CA ILE A 174 -16.50 13.87 3.15
C ILE A 174 -17.34 12.68 3.59
N PHE A 175 -17.23 12.26 4.85
CA PHE A 175 -18.09 11.19 5.38
C PHE A 175 -19.57 11.51 5.19
N SER A 176 -20.01 12.75 5.45
CA SER A 176 -21.40 13.17 5.22
C SER A 176 -21.83 13.00 3.77
N LYS A 177 -20.96 13.33 2.81
CA LYS A 177 -21.26 13.16 1.37
C LYS A 177 -21.34 11.67 0.98
N LEU A 178 -20.52 10.81 1.57
CA LEU A 178 -20.58 9.35 1.35
C LEU A 178 -21.81 8.72 2.02
N TYR A 179 -22.24 9.21 3.18
CA TYR A 179 -23.48 8.80 3.82
C TYR A 179 -24.71 9.23 3.02
N ASP A 180 -24.69 10.44 2.43
CA ASP A 180 -25.78 10.95 1.61
C ASP A 180 -25.70 10.53 0.14
N ALA A 181 -25.01 9.44 -0.13
CA ALA A 181 -24.86 8.85 -1.45
C ALA A 181 -25.15 7.35 -1.48
N TRP A 182 -25.57 6.87 -2.65
CA TRP A 182 -25.76 5.46 -2.95
C TRP A 182 -25.05 5.07 -4.25
N TYR A 183 -24.69 3.82 -4.43
CA TYR A 183 -24.04 3.36 -5.65
C TYR A 183 -25.07 2.74 -6.61
N ASP A 184 -25.21 3.32 -7.81
CA ASP A 184 -26.05 2.83 -8.89
C ASP A 184 -25.20 2.04 -9.90
N PRO A 185 -25.26 0.70 -9.93
CA PRO A 185 -24.42 -0.11 -10.82
C PRO A 185 -24.77 0.03 -12.31
N ASP A 186 -25.98 0.49 -12.63
CA ASP A 186 -26.47 0.62 -14.00
C ASP A 186 -26.31 2.03 -14.57
N PHE A 187 -25.94 3.00 -13.76
CA PHE A 187 -25.72 4.37 -14.19
C PHE A 187 -24.57 4.45 -15.20
N VAL A 188 -24.83 5.09 -16.34
CA VAL A 188 -23.81 5.32 -17.38
C VAL A 188 -23.13 6.66 -17.10
N ARG A 189 -21.84 6.62 -16.77
CA ARG A 189 -21.02 7.79 -16.50
C ARG A 189 -20.69 8.56 -17.79
N LYS A 190 -20.15 9.78 -17.63
CA LYS A 190 -19.72 10.64 -18.76
C LYS A 190 -18.62 9.99 -19.62
N ASP A 191 -17.79 9.14 -19.02
CA ASP A 191 -16.73 8.38 -19.70
C ASP A 191 -17.24 7.15 -20.46
N GLY A 192 -18.55 6.86 -20.40
CA GLY A 192 -19.19 5.70 -21.01
C GLY A 192 -19.16 4.42 -20.17
N GLY A 193 -18.44 4.43 -19.03
CA GLY A 193 -18.41 3.32 -18.09
C GLY A 193 -19.70 3.20 -17.27
N LYS A 194 -19.95 2.02 -16.71
CA LYS A 194 -21.10 1.76 -15.82
C LYS A 194 -20.72 1.86 -14.35
N GLY A 195 -21.72 2.20 -13.53
CA GLY A 195 -21.64 2.27 -12.09
C GLY A 195 -21.11 3.61 -11.57
N SER A 196 -21.86 4.26 -10.71
CA SER A 196 -21.53 5.58 -10.14
C SER A 196 -22.19 5.79 -8.78
N ALA A 197 -21.54 6.50 -7.89
CA ALA A 197 -22.22 7.10 -6.75
C ALA A 197 -23.17 8.20 -7.22
N ARG A 198 -24.33 8.28 -6.57
CA ARG A 198 -25.37 9.29 -6.82
C ARG A 198 -25.92 9.78 -5.49
N PRO A 199 -26.44 11.03 -5.40
CA PRO A 199 -27.11 11.52 -4.20
C PRO A 199 -28.28 10.61 -3.79
N ILE A 200 -28.42 10.34 -2.50
CA ILE A 200 -29.46 9.47 -1.95
C ILE A 200 -30.87 10.02 -2.25
N ALA A 201 -31.02 11.32 -2.40
CA ALA A 201 -32.26 11.97 -2.77
C ALA A 201 -32.81 11.46 -4.13
N GLU A 202 -31.92 11.16 -5.08
CA GLU A 202 -32.33 10.63 -6.38
C GLU A 202 -32.91 9.20 -6.26
N LEU A 203 -32.38 8.39 -5.35
CA LEU A 203 -32.95 7.07 -5.04
C LEU A 203 -34.35 7.21 -4.42
N VAL A 204 -34.54 8.15 -3.50
CA VAL A 204 -35.84 8.46 -2.90
C VAL A 204 -36.84 8.87 -3.96
N ASP A 205 -36.43 9.69 -4.95
CA ASP A 205 -37.29 10.07 -6.07
C ASP A 205 -37.61 8.88 -6.98
N GLU A 206 -36.69 7.93 -7.18
CA GLU A 206 -36.97 6.69 -7.90
C GLU A 206 -38.01 5.82 -7.18
N PHE A 207 -37.98 5.74 -5.83
CA PHE A 207 -39.01 5.05 -5.03
C PHE A 207 -40.37 5.76 -5.10
N LYS A 208 -40.41 7.07 -4.91
CA LYS A 208 -41.65 7.87 -5.00
C LYS A 208 -42.30 7.80 -6.36
N SER A 209 -41.54 7.76 -7.43
CA SER A 209 -42.04 7.66 -8.80
C SER A 209 -42.31 6.22 -9.24
N ALA A 210 -42.11 5.21 -8.38
CA ALA A 210 -42.21 3.80 -8.70
C ALA A 210 -41.33 3.35 -9.88
N LYS A 211 -40.27 4.09 -10.16
CA LYS A 211 -39.25 3.69 -11.13
C LYS A 211 -38.41 2.54 -10.61
N ARG A 212 -38.24 2.46 -9.29
CA ARG A 212 -37.57 1.37 -8.57
C ARG A 212 -38.50 0.79 -7.51
N GLU A 213 -38.54 -0.53 -7.42
CA GLU A 213 -39.28 -1.25 -6.37
C GLU A 213 -38.63 -1.05 -5.01
N ILE A 214 -39.43 -0.90 -3.94
CA ILE A 214 -38.94 -0.76 -2.57
C ILE A 214 -38.64 -2.16 -2.01
N PRO A 215 -37.38 -2.50 -1.70
CA PRO A 215 -37.05 -3.82 -1.16
C PRO A 215 -37.81 -4.12 0.14
N GLY A 216 -38.42 -5.31 0.21
CA GLY A 216 -39.23 -5.73 1.36
C GLY A 216 -40.61 -5.09 1.46
N PHE A 217 -40.96 -4.15 0.58
CA PHE A 217 -42.25 -3.41 0.62
C PHE A 217 -42.88 -3.23 -0.79
N ALA A 218 -42.87 -4.28 -1.60
CA ALA A 218 -43.34 -4.24 -3.01
C ALA A 218 -44.75 -3.68 -3.21
N ASP A 219 -45.63 -3.86 -2.23
CA ASP A 219 -47.05 -3.44 -2.28
C ASP A 219 -47.28 -2.05 -1.64
N LYS A 220 -46.20 -1.35 -1.15
CA LYS A 220 -46.35 -0.06 -0.48
C LYS A 220 -45.75 1.08 -1.31
N LYS A 221 -46.32 2.29 -1.13
CA LYS A 221 -45.67 3.53 -1.59
C LYS A 221 -44.67 4.01 -0.57
N TRP A 222 -43.69 4.76 -1.02
CA TRP A 222 -42.63 5.34 -0.17
C TRP A 222 -43.20 6.16 1.01
N GLU A 223 -44.20 6.95 0.76
CA GLU A 223 -44.86 7.80 1.76
C GLU A 223 -45.70 7.02 2.79
N GLU A 224 -45.98 5.74 2.54
CA GLU A 224 -46.72 4.87 3.46
C GLU A 224 -45.81 4.18 4.49
N LEU A 225 -44.47 4.26 4.29
CA LEU A 225 -43.49 3.73 5.22
C LEU A 225 -43.28 4.72 6.38
N ASN A 226 -43.15 4.19 7.60
CA ASN A 226 -42.69 4.99 8.71
C ASN A 226 -41.21 5.35 8.53
N LYS A 227 -40.67 6.30 9.34
CA LYS A 227 -39.30 6.78 9.18
C LYS A 227 -38.22 5.74 9.48
N VAL A 228 -38.51 4.77 10.33
CA VAL A 228 -37.56 3.67 10.63
C VAL A 228 -37.45 2.77 9.42
N ASP A 229 -38.60 2.33 8.86
CA ASP A 229 -38.59 1.52 7.63
C ASP A 229 -37.92 2.23 6.45
N GLN A 230 -38.17 3.55 6.28
CA GLN A 230 -37.51 4.36 5.26
C GLN A 230 -36.00 4.41 5.47
N ALA A 231 -35.54 4.64 6.71
CA ALA A 231 -34.15 4.68 7.06
C ALA A 231 -33.43 3.33 6.82
N ASP A 232 -34.09 2.23 7.18
CA ASP A 232 -33.57 0.89 6.97
C ASP A 232 -33.43 0.57 5.47
N VAL A 233 -34.46 0.89 4.66
CA VAL A 233 -34.38 0.72 3.20
C VAL A 233 -33.24 1.52 2.61
N LEU A 234 -33.10 2.81 2.97
CA LEU A 234 -32.00 3.64 2.44
C LEU A 234 -30.63 3.13 2.88
N ASN A 235 -30.52 2.63 4.11
CA ASN A 235 -29.28 2.11 4.66
C ASN A 235 -28.73 0.94 3.83
N ASP A 236 -29.60 0.13 3.22
CA ASP A 236 -29.21 -0.98 2.33
C ASP A 236 -28.54 -0.50 1.02
N PHE A 237 -28.73 0.77 0.65
CA PHE A 237 -28.15 1.36 -0.57
C PHE A 237 -26.98 2.30 -0.32
N ARG A 238 -26.90 2.94 0.86
CA ARG A 238 -25.87 3.96 1.18
C ARG A 238 -24.46 3.44 1.01
N ILE A 239 -23.54 4.32 0.61
CA ILE A 239 -22.10 4.03 0.56
C ILE A 239 -21.54 3.88 1.98
N ALA A 240 -21.83 4.83 2.88
CA ALA A 240 -21.56 4.68 4.30
C ALA A 240 -22.85 4.25 5.01
N TYR A 241 -22.84 3.12 5.69
CA TYR A 241 -24.04 2.50 6.23
C TYR A 241 -23.79 1.81 7.58
N ILE A 242 -24.87 1.59 8.34
CA ILE A 242 -24.83 0.84 9.59
C ILE A 242 -25.33 -0.57 9.33
N SER A 243 -24.57 -1.59 9.73
CA SER A 243 -24.99 -2.98 9.66
C SER A 243 -24.81 -3.72 10.96
N LYS A 244 -25.63 -4.75 11.16
CA LYS A 244 -25.40 -5.77 12.18
C LYS A 244 -24.89 -7.01 11.47
N SER A 245 -23.58 -7.04 11.27
CA SER A 245 -22.92 -8.08 10.48
C SER A 245 -21.75 -8.70 11.26
N PRO A 246 -21.23 -9.86 10.81
CA PRO A 246 -20.02 -10.44 11.41
C PRO A 246 -18.83 -9.50 11.23
N VAL A 247 -18.24 -9.07 12.35
CA VAL A 247 -17.06 -8.21 12.41
C VAL A 247 -15.97 -8.85 13.25
N ASN A 248 -14.74 -8.41 13.05
CA ASN A 248 -13.58 -8.87 13.82
C ASN A 248 -13.53 -8.17 15.18
N TRP A 249 -14.04 -8.79 16.20
CA TRP A 249 -14.00 -8.30 17.58
C TRP A 249 -12.71 -8.71 18.28
N CYS A 250 -12.02 -7.76 18.89
CA CYS A 250 -10.80 -7.99 19.65
C CYS A 250 -11.01 -7.58 21.13
N PRO A 251 -11.34 -8.51 22.03
CA PRO A 251 -11.59 -8.22 23.46
C PRO A 251 -10.39 -7.59 24.15
N GLY A 252 -9.18 -8.09 23.88
CA GLY A 252 -7.94 -7.58 24.47
C GLY A 252 -7.61 -6.14 24.09
N LEU A 253 -8.12 -5.64 22.95
CA LEU A 253 -8.02 -4.25 22.54
C LEU A 253 -9.29 -3.45 22.84
N GLY A 254 -10.42 -4.10 23.16
CA GLY A 254 -11.70 -3.46 23.40
C GLY A 254 -12.29 -2.76 22.17
N THR A 255 -11.98 -3.23 20.96
CA THR A 255 -12.43 -2.62 19.70
C THR A 255 -12.62 -3.65 18.60
N VAL A 256 -13.37 -3.28 17.59
CA VAL A 256 -13.44 -4.02 16.32
C VAL A 256 -12.29 -3.66 15.41
N LEU A 257 -11.94 -4.58 14.53
CA LEU A 257 -10.82 -4.44 13.58
C LEU A 257 -11.30 -4.67 12.15
N ALA A 258 -10.76 -3.92 11.20
CA ALA A 258 -10.92 -4.23 9.78
C ALA A 258 -10.15 -5.53 9.44
N ASN A 259 -10.49 -6.15 8.29
CA ASN A 259 -9.82 -7.39 7.89
C ASN A 259 -8.31 -7.22 7.73
N GLU A 260 -7.90 -6.05 7.29
CA GLU A 260 -6.50 -5.66 7.05
C GLU A 260 -5.70 -5.49 8.34
N GLU A 261 -6.38 -5.32 9.48
CA GLU A 261 -5.77 -5.19 10.82
C GLU A 261 -5.65 -6.55 11.55
N VAL A 262 -6.05 -7.64 10.87
CA VAL A 262 -5.98 -9.00 11.40
C VAL A 262 -4.90 -9.78 10.65
N THR A 263 -3.98 -10.38 11.41
CA THR A 263 -2.89 -11.18 10.84
C THR A 263 -3.40 -12.51 10.27
N ALA A 264 -2.57 -13.17 9.47
CA ALA A 264 -2.89 -14.50 8.94
C ALA A 264 -3.13 -15.55 10.06
N GLU A 265 -2.62 -15.31 11.26
CA GLU A 265 -2.81 -16.16 12.44
C GLU A 265 -4.12 -15.88 13.20
N GLY A 266 -5.01 -15.01 12.67
CA GLY A 266 -6.28 -14.65 13.31
C GLY A 266 -6.11 -13.80 14.57
N LYS A 267 -5.04 -12.99 14.61
CA LYS A 267 -4.73 -12.09 15.75
C LYS A 267 -4.67 -10.65 15.29
N SER A 268 -4.84 -9.73 16.23
CA SER A 268 -4.64 -8.31 15.97
C SER A 268 -3.18 -8.04 15.60
N GLU A 269 -2.94 -7.21 14.57
CA GLU A 269 -1.61 -6.76 14.18
C GLU A 269 -0.86 -6.13 15.37
N ARG A 270 -1.59 -5.39 16.20
CA ARG A 270 -1.07 -4.78 17.42
C ARG A 270 -1.53 -5.54 18.64
N GLY A 271 -0.60 -5.85 19.54
CA GLY A 271 -0.88 -6.54 20.80
C GLY A 271 -0.99 -8.06 20.65
N ASN A 272 -1.09 -8.58 19.42
CA ASN A 272 -1.12 -10.03 19.12
C ASN A 272 -2.23 -10.78 19.87
N PHE A 273 -3.40 -10.11 20.08
CA PHE A 273 -4.55 -10.68 20.77
C PHE A 273 -5.44 -11.50 19.83
N PRO A 274 -6.13 -12.53 20.32
CA PRO A 274 -7.14 -13.27 19.56
C PRO A 274 -8.24 -12.35 19.04
N VAL A 275 -8.73 -12.66 17.83
CA VAL A 275 -9.81 -11.93 17.17
C VAL A 275 -10.94 -12.90 16.84
N PHE A 276 -12.17 -12.52 17.23
CA PHE A 276 -13.35 -13.36 17.09
C PHE A 276 -14.36 -12.76 16.10
N GLN A 277 -15.13 -13.59 15.42
CA GLN A 277 -16.25 -13.13 14.59
C GLN A 277 -17.48 -12.89 15.48
N ARG A 278 -18.02 -11.67 15.45
CA ARG A 278 -19.19 -11.26 16.22
C ARG A 278 -20.18 -10.48 15.37
N ASN A 279 -21.46 -10.71 15.53
CA ASN A 279 -22.51 -9.89 14.91
C ASN A 279 -22.73 -8.63 15.76
N LEU A 280 -22.07 -7.54 15.38
CA LEU A 280 -22.18 -6.25 16.07
C LEU A 280 -22.72 -5.17 15.14
N ARG A 281 -23.44 -4.19 15.70
CA ARG A 281 -23.89 -3.01 14.96
C ARG A 281 -22.73 -2.05 14.80
N GLN A 282 -22.30 -1.82 13.55
CA GLN A 282 -21.11 -1.05 13.23
C GLN A 282 -21.30 -0.24 11.95
N TRP A 283 -20.55 0.86 11.80
CA TRP A 283 -20.42 1.56 10.54
C TRP A 283 -19.54 0.77 9.57
N SER A 284 -19.97 0.72 8.34
CA SER A 284 -19.22 0.13 7.22
C SER A 284 -19.28 1.04 6.01
N MET A 285 -18.26 0.95 5.14
CA MET A 285 -18.25 1.59 3.83
C MET A 285 -18.31 0.54 2.73
N ARG A 286 -19.19 0.74 1.75
CA ARG A 286 -19.51 -0.19 0.65
C ARG A 286 -18.43 -0.14 -0.44
N ILE A 287 -17.19 -0.40 -0.06
CA ILE A 287 -16.05 -0.47 -0.98
C ILE A 287 -16.25 -1.59 -2.03
N THR A 288 -17.00 -2.63 -1.70
CA THR A 288 -17.33 -3.74 -2.62
C THR A 288 -18.08 -3.27 -3.86
N ALA A 289 -18.89 -2.20 -3.75
CA ALA A 289 -19.57 -1.62 -4.90
C ALA A 289 -18.59 -1.06 -5.96
N TYR A 290 -17.37 -0.71 -5.54
CA TYR A 290 -16.30 -0.22 -6.41
C TYR A 290 -15.30 -1.30 -6.83
N ALA A 291 -15.48 -2.55 -6.42
CA ALA A 291 -14.50 -3.62 -6.61
C ALA A 291 -14.06 -3.77 -8.08
N HIS A 292 -15.00 -3.77 -9.03
CA HIS A 292 -14.70 -3.84 -10.46
C HIS A 292 -13.80 -2.67 -10.91
N ARG A 293 -14.20 -1.43 -10.58
CA ARG A 293 -13.46 -0.22 -10.95
C ARG A 293 -12.09 -0.15 -10.28
N LEU A 294 -11.97 -0.62 -9.03
CA LEU A 294 -10.69 -0.72 -8.32
C LEU A 294 -9.72 -1.69 -8.98
N VAL A 295 -10.21 -2.74 -9.66
CA VAL A 295 -9.39 -3.67 -10.45
C VAL A 295 -9.07 -3.08 -11.82
N GLU A 296 -10.08 -2.61 -12.56
CA GLU A 296 -9.96 -2.17 -13.94
C GLU A 296 -9.03 -0.95 -14.06
N ASP A 297 -9.24 0.05 -13.21
CA ASP A 297 -8.51 1.32 -13.27
C ASP A 297 -7.02 1.19 -12.85
N LEU A 298 -6.58 0.05 -12.30
CA LEU A 298 -5.14 -0.23 -12.13
C LEU A 298 -4.37 -0.21 -13.45
N ASN A 299 -5.06 -0.37 -14.58
CA ASN A 299 -4.44 -0.32 -15.89
C ASN A 299 -4.17 1.12 -16.38
N THR A 300 -4.75 2.13 -15.73
CA THR A 300 -4.62 3.55 -16.11
C THR A 300 -3.50 4.28 -15.37
N ILE A 301 -2.85 3.65 -14.38
CA ILE A 301 -1.87 4.26 -13.49
C ILE A 301 -0.49 3.60 -13.61
N ASP A 302 0.56 4.42 -13.41
CA ASP A 302 1.97 3.98 -13.45
C ASP A 302 2.44 3.52 -12.05
N TRP A 303 1.96 2.35 -11.66
CA TRP A 303 2.30 1.74 -10.38
C TRP A 303 3.13 0.46 -10.55
N PRO A 304 3.96 0.09 -9.57
CA PRO A 304 4.70 -1.16 -9.59
C PRO A 304 3.77 -2.37 -9.76
N GLU A 305 4.09 -3.26 -10.68
CA GLU A 305 3.26 -4.46 -10.96
C GLU A 305 3.02 -5.32 -9.71
N LYS A 306 3.98 -5.36 -8.80
CA LYS A 306 3.83 -6.04 -7.51
C LYS A 306 2.66 -5.45 -6.70
N VAL A 307 2.52 -4.14 -6.63
CA VAL A 307 1.44 -3.47 -5.89
C VAL A 307 0.10 -3.70 -6.60
N LYS A 308 0.06 -3.57 -7.93
CA LYS A 308 -1.15 -3.87 -8.72
C LYS A 308 -1.60 -5.32 -8.50
N LEU A 309 -0.68 -6.26 -8.48
CA LEU A 309 -0.96 -7.67 -8.21
C LEU A 309 -1.49 -7.87 -6.77
N MET A 310 -0.88 -7.21 -5.79
CA MET A 310 -1.35 -7.27 -4.40
C MET A 310 -2.80 -6.77 -4.28
N GLN A 311 -3.15 -5.64 -4.92
CA GLN A 311 -4.52 -5.15 -4.92
C GLN A 311 -5.49 -6.08 -5.66
N ARG A 312 -5.13 -6.56 -6.86
CA ARG A 312 -5.95 -7.55 -7.59
C ARG A 312 -6.20 -8.80 -6.76
N ASN A 313 -5.17 -9.33 -6.12
CA ASN A 313 -5.30 -10.51 -5.27
C ASN A 313 -6.14 -10.24 -4.01
N TRP A 314 -6.05 -9.06 -3.43
CA TRP A 314 -6.84 -8.67 -2.26
C TRP A 314 -8.32 -8.52 -2.61
N ILE A 315 -8.61 -7.80 -3.68
CA ILE A 315 -9.97 -7.64 -4.20
C ILE A 315 -10.52 -9.01 -4.61
N GLY A 316 -9.69 -9.85 -5.22
CA GLY A 316 -9.99 -11.25 -5.49
C GLY A 316 -11.17 -11.41 -6.42
N GLU A 317 -11.11 -10.77 -7.60
CA GLU A 317 -12.09 -10.94 -8.65
C GLU A 317 -12.16 -12.40 -9.10
N SER A 318 -13.36 -12.93 -9.17
CA SER A 318 -13.65 -14.32 -9.50
C SER A 318 -14.85 -14.41 -10.42
N HIS A 319 -14.68 -15.08 -11.55
CA HIS A 319 -15.72 -15.32 -12.52
C HIS A 319 -16.36 -16.68 -12.27
N GLY A 320 -17.69 -16.72 -12.17
CA GLY A 320 -18.42 -17.93 -11.86
C GLY A 320 -19.91 -17.80 -12.20
N ALA A 321 -20.73 -18.56 -11.51
CA ALA A 321 -22.17 -18.47 -11.60
C ALA A 321 -22.83 -18.56 -10.22
N SER A 322 -23.88 -17.77 -10.01
CA SER A 322 -24.87 -18.06 -8.97
C SER A 322 -25.78 -19.18 -9.49
N VAL A 323 -26.03 -20.16 -8.64
CA VAL A 323 -26.89 -21.30 -8.93
C VAL A 323 -27.93 -21.44 -7.82
N HIS A 324 -29.18 -21.57 -8.18
CA HIS A 324 -30.33 -21.69 -7.28
C HIS A 324 -30.73 -23.13 -7.09
N PHE A 325 -30.72 -23.60 -5.85
CA PHE A 325 -31.16 -24.94 -5.45
C PHE A 325 -32.45 -24.80 -4.67
N GLU A 326 -33.46 -25.57 -5.03
CA GLU A 326 -34.72 -25.67 -4.25
C GLU A 326 -34.49 -26.52 -3.01
N VAL A 327 -34.92 -26.00 -1.85
CA VAL A 327 -34.86 -26.72 -0.56
C VAL A 327 -36.27 -26.85 -0.01
N GLU A 328 -36.74 -28.09 0.13
CA GLU A 328 -38.02 -28.43 0.79
C GLU A 328 -37.80 -28.29 2.31
N CYS A 329 -38.43 -27.29 2.93
CA CYS A 329 -38.32 -27.03 4.36
C CYS A 329 -39.36 -27.79 5.18
N ALA A 330 -39.10 -27.89 6.51
CA ALA A 330 -39.99 -28.64 7.42
C ALA A 330 -41.38 -28.04 7.58
N ASP A 331 -41.57 -26.78 7.28
CA ASP A 331 -42.85 -26.08 7.28
C ASP A 331 -43.68 -26.35 5.98
N GLY A 332 -43.17 -27.13 5.06
CA GLY A 332 -43.80 -27.49 3.78
C GLY A 332 -43.57 -26.46 2.67
N GLU A 333 -42.86 -25.39 2.94
CA GLU A 333 -42.48 -24.38 1.95
C GLU A 333 -41.21 -24.76 1.23
N THR A 334 -41.14 -24.44 -0.06
CA THR A 334 -39.90 -24.55 -0.83
C THR A 334 -39.17 -23.20 -0.77
N ARG A 335 -37.90 -23.21 -0.37
CA ARG A 335 -37.07 -22.03 -0.32
C ARG A 335 -35.89 -22.14 -1.25
N ASP A 336 -35.45 -21.00 -1.72
CA ASP A 336 -34.28 -20.88 -2.58
C ASP A 336 -32.98 -20.90 -1.73
N LEU A 337 -32.00 -21.70 -2.19
CA LEU A 337 -30.64 -21.73 -1.68
C LEU A 337 -29.70 -21.30 -2.80
N GLU A 338 -29.31 -20.04 -2.81
CA GLU A 338 -28.32 -19.50 -3.75
C GLU A 338 -26.92 -19.96 -3.37
N VAL A 339 -26.20 -20.53 -4.34
CA VAL A 339 -24.80 -20.93 -4.22
C VAL A 339 -23.98 -20.25 -5.29
N TYR A 340 -22.89 -19.59 -4.91
CA TYR A 340 -21.91 -19.10 -5.88
C TYR A 340 -20.81 -20.14 -6.10
N THR A 341 -20.50 -20.42 -7.36
CA THR A 341 -19.41 -21.34 -7.74
C THR A 341 -18.60 -20.81 -8.92
N THR A 342 -17.29 -20.98 -8.88
CA THR A 342 -16.40 -20.74 -10.03
C THR A 342 -16.39 -21.92 -10.99
N ARG A 343 -16.99 -23.04 -10.59
CA ARG A 343 -16.99 -24.30 -11.32
C ARG A 343 -18.40 -24.84 -11.55
N PRO A 344 -19.28 -24.10 -12.26
CA PRO A 344 -20.61 -24.58 -12.57
C PRO A 344 -20.62 -25.87 -13.43
N ASP A 345 -19.52 -26.14 -14.15
CA ASP A 345 -19.31 -27.40 -14.89
C ASP A 345 -19.31 -28.64 -13.98
N THR A 346 -19.06 -28.51 -12.69
CA THR A 346 -19.01 -29.60 -11.72
C THR A 346 -20.37 -29.93 -11.09
N LEU A 347 -21.45 -29.24 -11.45
CA LEU A 347 -22.83 -29.51 -10.95
C LEU A 347 -23.25 -30.97 -11.02
N PHE A 348 -22.81 -31.69 -12.03
CA PHE A 348 -23.08 -33.14 -12.20
C PHE A 348 -22.39 -34.02 -11.13
N GLY A 349 -21.36 -33.48 -10.48
CA GLY A 349 -20.62 -34.18 -9.43
C GLY A 349 -20.94 -33.72 -8.02
N THR A 350 -21.91 -32.81 -7.88
CA THR A 350 -22.34 -32.33 -6.56
C THR A 350 -23.05 -33.46 -5.80
N THR A 351 -22.57 -33.81 -4.63
CA THR A 351 -23.09 -34.94 -3.83
C THR A 351 -23.71 -34.52 -2.51
N PHE A 352 -23.43 -33.31 -2.05
CA PHE A 352 -24.08 -32.68 -0.91
C PHE A 352 -23.97 -31.15 -1.02
N ALA A 353 -24.66 -30.43 -0.14
CA ALA A 353 -24.55 -28.99 0.03
C ALA A 353 -24.22 -28.65 1.48
N VAL A 354 -23.56 -27.51 1.73
CA VAL A 354 -23.20 -27.07 3.07
C VAL A 354 -23.54 -25.61 3.26
N VAL A 355 -24.10 -25.26 4.42
CA VAL A 355 -24.41 -23.89 4.81
C VAL A 355 -23.61 -23.46 6.03
N SER A 356 -23.40 -22.15 6.15
CA SER A 356 -22.84 -21.52 7.34
C SER A 356 -23.71 -21.73 8.56
N VAL A 357 -23.11 -21.76 9.74
CA VAL A 357 -23.81 -21.83 11.04
C VAL A 357 -24.80 -20.68 11.28
N ASP A 358 -24.66 -19.58 10.54
CA ASP A 358 -25.52 -18.40 10.65
C ASP A 358 -26.49 -18.26 9.46
N HIS A 359 -26.61 -19.28 8.59
CA HIS A 359 -27.48 -19.22 7.41
C HIS A 359 -28.96 -19.23 7.81
N PRO A 360 -29.83 -18.34 7.26
CA PRO A 360 -31.23 -18.23 7.62
C PRO A 360 -32.03 -19.52 7.46
N ILE A 361 -31.69 -20.37 6.50
CA ILE A 361 -32.38 -21.62 6.23
C ILE A 361 -32.42 -22.58 7.44
N LEU A 362 -31.47 -22.43 8.38
CA LEU A 362 -31.41 -23.22 9.60
C LEU A 362 -32.59 -22.95 10.55
N GLY A 363 -33.31 -21.84 10.35
CA GLY A 363 -34.59 -21.59 11.06
C GLY A 363 -35.74 -22.48 10.64
N HIS A 364 -35.60 -23.26 9.57
CA HIS A 364 -36.65 -24.06 8.94
C HIS A 364 -36.37 -25.57 8.93
N VAL A 365 -35.46 -26.02 9.82
CA VAL A 365 -35.10 -27.45 9.98
C VAL A 365 -36.23 -28.24 10.69
N PRO A 366 -36.35 -29.56 10.45
CA PRO A 366 -37.35 -30.39 11.14
C PRO A 366 -37.05 -30.50 12.64
N GLU A 367 -38.05 -30.91 13.44
CA GLU A 367 -37.91 -31.12 14.89
C GLU A 367 -36.91 -32.21 15.24
N ALA A 368 -36.79 -33.25 14.41
CA ALA A 368 -35.91 -34.40 14.60
C ALA A 368 -35.50 -35.02 13.29
N TRP A 369 -34.37 -35.73 13.29
CA TRP A 369 -33.96 -36.54 12.15
C TRP A 369 -34.92 -37.73 11.93
N GLU A 370 -35.08 -38.12 10.69
CA GLU A 370 -35.71 -39.38 10.37
C GLU A 370 -34.85 -40.54 10.88
N ALA A 371 -35.52 -41.69 11.18
CA ALA A 371 -34.84 -42.88 11.67
C ALA A 371 -33.83 -43.49 10.68
N SER A 372 -33.95 -43.15 9.41
CA SER A 372 -33.09 -43.57 8.31
C SER A 372 -31.76 -42.83 8.22
N VAL A 373 -31.60 -41.67 8.90
CA VAL A 373 -30.42 -40.85 8.84
C VAL A 373 -29.22 -41.56 9.48
N PRO A 374 -28.07 -41.68 8.78
CA PRO A 374 -26.88 -42.32 9.32
C PRO A 374 -26.36 -41.62 10.58
N GLU A 375 -25.87 -42.40 11.54
CA GLU A 375 -25.30 -41.85 12.77
C GLU A 375 -24.10 -40.94 12.50
N SER A 376 -23.28 -41.23 11.47
CA SER A 376 -22.17 -40.38 11.04
C SER A 376 -22.59 -38.97 10.62
N TRP A 377 -23.86 -38.76 10.23
CA TRP A 377 -24.36 -37.45 9.78
C TRP A 377 -24.87 -36.60 10.94
N LYS A 378 -25.06 -37.16 12.13
CA LYS A 378 -25.63 -36.49 13.29
C LYS A 378 -24.59 -35.74 14.12
N GLY A 379 -23.31 -35.74 13.72
CA GLY A 379 -22.23 -35.03 14.42
C GLY A 379 -21.99 -35.46 15.86
N GLY A 380 -22.50 -36.66 16.25
CA GLY A 380 -22.41 -37.20 17.63
C GLY A 380 -23.54 -36.73 18.56
N TYR A 381 -24.53 -35.99 18.05
CA TYR A 381 -25.66 -35.48 18.81
C TYR A 381 -26.89 -36.42 18.77
N ALA A 382 -27.61 -36.48 19.89
CA ALA A 382 -28.84 -37.30 19.99
C ALA A 382 -30.09 -36.57 19.44
N SER A 383 -30.12 -35.24 19.49
CA SER A 383 -31.22 -34.39 19.06
C SER A 383 -30.75 -33.38 18.02
N LEU A 384 -31.52 -33.18 16.93
CA LEU A 384 -31.20 -32.20 15.91
C LEU A 384 -31.14 -30.76 16.45
N LYS A 385 -32.18 -30.33 17.17
CA LYS A 385 -32.27 -28.95 17.67
C LYS A 385 -31.19 -28.63 18.69
N GLU A 386 -30.96 -29.54 19.63
CA GLU A 386 -29.90 -29.33 20.63
C GLU A 386 -28.53 -29.38 19.99
N GLY A 387 -28.29 -30.34 19.09
CA GLY A 387 -27.02 -30.45 18.37
C GLY A 387 -26.72 -29.25 17.48
N LEU A 388 -27.74 -28.71 16.80
CA LEU A 388 -27.60 -27.53 15.98
C LEU A 388 -27.22 -26.29 16.84
N ALA A 389 -27.94 -26.07 17.93
CA ALA A 389 -27.68 -24.95 18.84
C ALA A 389 -26.27 -25.02 19.47
N GLU A 390 -25.88 -26.22 19.91
CA GLU A 390 -24.56 -26.45 20.49
C GLU A 390 -23.44 -26.30 19.44
N TYR A 391 -23.62 -26.85 18.24
CA TYR A 391 -22.65 -26.73 17.14
C TYR A 391 -22.48 -25.26 16.70
N GLN A 392 -23.59 -24.50 16.59
CA GLN A 392 -23.53 -23.06 16.33
C GLN A 392 -22.75 -22.30 17.40
N ALA A 393 -22.97 -22.59 18.69
CA ALA A 393 -22.26 -21.96 19.78
C ALA A 393 -20.73 -22.27 19.75
N GLN A 394 -20.37 -23.56 19.51
CA GLN A 394 -18.96 -23.97 19.36
C GLN A 394 -18.29 -23.31 18.16
N ALA A 395 -18.96 -23.25 17.01
CA ALA A 395 -18.41 -22.62 15.82
C ALA A 395 -18.21 -21.11 15.99
N ARG A 396 -19.15 -20.42 16.67
CA ARG A 396 -19.03 -18.98 16.96
C ARG A 396 -17.90 -18.64 17.94
N ALA A 397 -17.50 -19.59 18.79
CA ALA A 397 -16.38 -19.43 19.71
C ALA A 397 -15.00 -19.59 19.04
N LYS A 398 -14.93 -20.07 17.79
CA LYS A 398 -13.70 -20.21 17.01
C LYS A 398 -13.39 -18.94 16.22
N THR A 399 -12.10 -18.63 16.05
CA THR A 399 -11.66 -17.60 15.10
C THR A 399 -11.95 -18.03 13.65
N ALA A 400 -12.00 -17.06 12.73
CA ALA A 400 -12.20 -17.38 11.31
C ALA A 400 -11.09 -18.30 10.75
N LYS A 401 -9.87 -18.16 11.26
CA LYS A 401 -8.75 -19.01 10.88
C LYS A 401 -8.94 -20.45 11.37
N GLU A 402 -9.24 -20.65 12.66
CA GLU A 402 -9.51 -21.98 13.23
C GLU A 402 -10.67 -22.69 12.53
N ARG A 403 -11.64 -21.92 12.00
CA ARG A 403 -12.75 -22.45 11.19
C ARG A 403 -12.33 -22.88 9.79
N THR A 404 -11.33 -22.24 9.19
CA THR A 404 -10.91 -22.47 7.78
C THR A 404 -9.64 -23.30 7.63
N GLU A 405 -8.82 -23.47 8.69
CA GLU A 405 -7.59 -24.28 8.62
C GLU A 405 -7.86 -25.78 8.58
N ASP A 406 -7.11 -26.47 7.71
CA ASP A 406 -7.24 -27.89 7.41
C ASP A 406 -6.68 -28.86 8.48
N ALA A 407 -6.21 -28.34 9.63
CA ALA A 407 -5.43 -29.12 10.61
C ALA A 407 -6.25 -30.05 11.53
N GLY A 408 -7.58 -30.12 11.37
CA GLY A 408 -8.46 -30.92 12.24
C GLY A 408 -9.40 -31.85 11.51
N ALA A 409 -10.03 -32.77 12.25
CA ALA A 409 -11.12 -33.60 11.74
C ALA A 409 -12.27 -32.71 11.24
N LYS A 410 -12.75 -32.96 10.01
CA LYS A 410 -13.89 -32.21 9.47
C LYS A 410 -15.12 -32.46 10.33
N THR A 411 -15.76 -31.38 10.81
CA THR A 411 -16.96 -31.39 11.62
C THR A 411 -18.15 -30.85 10.86
N GLY A 412 -19.33 -31.31 11.18
CA GLY A 412 -20.58 -30.88 10.57
C GLY A 412 -21.78 -31.63 11.11
N LEU A 413 -22.94 -31.19 10.71
CA LEU A 413 -24.20 -31.74 11.15
C LEU A 413 -25.20 -31.73 10.00
N PHE A 414 -25.86 -32.86 9.74
CA PHE A 414 -26.94 -32.89 8.76
C PHE A 414 -28.16 -32.13 9.28
N THR A 415 -28.67 -31.19 8.50
CA THR A 415 -29.77 -30.28 8.89
C THR A 415 -31.15 -30.95 8.86
N GLY A 416 -31.27 -32.16 8.30
CA GLY A 416 -32.55 -32.80 8.01
C GLY A 416 -33.21 -32.33 6.72
N LEU A 417 -32.58 -31.38 6.01
CA LEU A 417 -33.06 -30.81 4.74
C LEU A 417 -32.29 -31.35 3.54
N TYR A 418 -32.90 -31.30 2.37
CA TYR A 418 -32.27 -31.66 1.09
C TYR A 418 -32.39 -30.51 0.11
N ALA A 419 -31.28 -30.21 -0.58
CA ALA A 419 -31.28 -29.30 -1.74
C ALA A 419 -31.44 -30.11 -3.03
N ILE A 420 -32.20 -29.59 -4.00
CA ILE A 420 -32.45 -30.26 -5.27
C ILE A 420 -31.51 -29.68 -6.32
N ASN A 421 -30.68 -30.55 -6.90
CA ASN A 421 -29.77 -30.15 -7.98
C ASN A 421 -30.58 -29.72 -9.22
N PRO A 422 -30.42 -28.47 -9.72
CA PRO A 422 -31.29 -27.97 -10.80
C PRO A 422 -31.05 -28.64 -12.16
N VAL A 423 -29.90 -29.29 -12.35
CA VAL A 423 -29.58 -30.02 -13.58
C VAL A 423 -30.09 -31.46 -13.52
N THR A 424 -29.70 -32.20 -12.46
CA THR A 424 -29.94 -33.66 -12.38
C THR A 424 -31.19 -34.04 -11.63
N GLY A 425 -31.80 -33.13 -10.85
CA GLY A 425 -32.90 -33.41 -9.94
C GLY A 425 -32.52 -34.27 -8.72
N ALA A 426 -31.26 -34.52 -8.51
CA ALA A 426 -30.78 -35.29 -7.36
C ALA A 426 -31.03 -34.54 -6.05
N LYS A 427 -31.56 -35.26 -5.04
CA LYS A 427 -31.70 -34.74 -3.66
C LYS A 427 -30.34 -34.81 -2.94
N LEU A 428 -29.76 -33.65 -2.65
CA LEU A 428 -28.48 -33.47 -2.01
C LEU A 428 -28.68 -33.22 -0.51
N PRO A 429 -28.11 -34.02 0.41
CA PRO A 429 -28.23 -33.72 1.83
C PRO A 429 -27.57 -32.38 2.14
N LEU A 430 -28.26 -31.54 2.94
CA LEU A 430 -27.82 -30.23 3.33
C LEU A 430 -27.19 -30.30 4.74
N PHE A 431 -25.90 -30.01 4.82
CA PHE A 431 -25.14 -29.97 6.09
C PHE A 431 -24.94 -28.53 6.56
N VAL A 432 -24.75 -28.34 7.87
CA VAL A 432 -24.15 -27.16 8.46
C VAL A 432 -22.73 -27.48 8.87
N ALA A 433 -21.77 -26.61 8.53
CA ALA A 433 -20.39 -26.79 8.91
C ALA A 433 -19.69 -25.43 9.21
N ASP A 434 -18.72 -25.46 10.09
CA ASP A 434 -18.03 -24.27 10.58
C ASP A 434 -17.07 -23.64 9.57
N TYR A 435 -16.60 -24.42 8.58
CA TYR A 435 -15.71 -23.90 7.54
C TYR A 435 -16.39 -23.07 6.44
N VAL A 436 -17.73 -23.05 6.41
CA VAL A 436 -18.52 -22.15 5.55
C VAL A 436 -18.85 -20.88 6.33
N LEU A 437 -18.41 -19.72 5.82
CA LEU A 437 -18.56 -18.43 6.49
C LEU A 437 -19.66 -17.60 5.83
N MET A 438 -20.52 -16.96 6.64
CA MET A 438 -21.39 -15.89 6.15
C MET A 438 -20.54 -14.69 5.68
N GLY A 439 -20.95 -14.06 4.58
CA GLY A 439 -20.20 -12.94 4.00
C GLY A 439 -19.05 -13.35 3.06
N TYR A 440 -18.87 -14.64 2.86
CA TYR A 440 -18.11 -15.17 1.73
C TYR A 440 -19.08 -15.87 0.77
N GLY A 441 -19.38 -15.23 -0.37
CA GLY A 441 -20.47 -15.67 -1.23
C GLY A 441 -21.84 -15.53 -0.54
N THR A 442 -22.69 -16.54 -0.70
CA THR A 442 -24.06 -16.59 -0.16
C THR A 442 -24.16 -17.24 1.23
N GLY A 443 -23.02 -17.68 1.82
CA GLY A 443 -23.00 -18.50 3.02
C GLY A 443 -23.44 -19.94 2.79
N ALA A 444 -23.50 -20.38 1.52
CA ALA A 444 -23.82 -21.74 1.09
C ALA A 444 -22.85 -22.21 0.01
N ILE A 445 -22.50 -23.46 -0.01
CA ILE A 445 -21.67 -24.08 -1.06
C ILE A 445 -22.32 -25.37 -1.59
N MET A 446 -22.13 -25.62 -2.86
CA MET A 446 -22.31 -26.95 -3.44
C MET A 446 -20.99 -27.72 -3.29
N ALA A 447 -21.04 -28.93 -2.79
CA ALA A 447 -19.84 -29.72 -2.54
C ALA A 447 -19.59 -30.74 -3.66
N VAL A 448 -18.34 -30.71 -4.16
CA VAL A 448 -17.88 -31.54 -5.30
C VAL A 448 -16.62 -32.34 -4.93
N PRO A 449 -16.77 -33.44 -4.16
CA PRO A 449 -15.64 -34.18 -3.57
C PRO A 449 -14.65 -34.73 -4.59
N GLY A 450 -15.07 -34.96 -5.85
CA GLY A 450 -14.17 -35.41 -6.91
C GLY A 450 -13.20 -34.36 -7.42
N GLY A 451 -13.42 -33.04 -7.10
CA GLY A 451 -12.66 -31.92 -7.59
C GLY A 451 -12.17 -30.92 -6.54
N ASP A 452 -12.56 -31.08 -5.28
CA ASP A 452 -12.14 -30.22 -4.16
C ASP A 452 -11.66 -31.04 -2.96
N GLN A 453 -10.51 -30.66 -2.38
CA GLN A 453 -9.90 -31.40 -1.26
C GLN A 453 -10.73 -31.32 0.02
N ARG A 454 -11.29 -30.16 0.33
CA ARG A 454 -12.09 -29.97 1.57
C ARG A 454 -13.39 -30.75 1.49
N ASP A 455 -14.05 -30.75 0.32
CA ASP A 455 -15.26 -31.52 0.07
C ASP A 455 -14.98 -33.02 0.08
N TYR A 456 -13.80 -33.42 -0.43
CA TYR A 456 -13.37 -34.81 -0.40
C TYR A 456 -13.16 -35.29 1.03
N ASP A 457 -12.45 -34.52 1.86
CA ASP A 457 -12.20 -34.88 3.27
C ASP A 457 -13.50 -34.95 4.05
N PHE A 458 -14.43 -33.99 3.82
CA PHE A 458 -15.77 -34.04 4.42
C PHE A 458 -16.56 -35.26 3.96
N ALA A 459 -16.59 -35.53 2.66
CA ALA A 459 -17.28 -36.69 2.11
C ALA A 459 -16.77 -38.02 2.72
N LYS A 460 -15.45 -38.13 2.90
CA LYS A 460 -14.84 -39.30 3.56
C LYS A 460 -15.25 -39.40 5.03
N ALA A 461 -15.27 -38.30 5.76
CA ALA A 461 -15.65 -38.30 7.19
C ALA A 461 -17.12 -38.68 7.40
N PHE A 462 -18.01 -38.24 6.51
CA PHE A 462 -19.44 -38.49 6.61
C PHE A 462 -19.96 -39.66 5.74
N GLY A 463 -19.09 -40.34 5.01
CA GLY A 463 -19.46 -41.46 4.18
C GLY A 463 -20.31 -41.11 2.95
N LEU A 464 -20.05 -39.91 2.38
CA LEU A 464 -20.77 -39.38 1.21
C LEU A 464 -20.14 -39.84 -0.11
N PRO A 465 -20.87 -39.90 -1.22
CA PRO A 465 -20.33 -40.30 -2.52
C PRO A 465 -19.30 -39.30 -3.06
N VAL A 466 -18.34 -39.83 -3.82
CA VAL A 466 -17.34 -39.05 -4.57
C VAL A 466 -17.54 -39.32 -6.06
N ILE A 467 -17.87 -38.27 -6.85
CA ILE A 467 -18.07 -38.32 -8.29
C ILE A 467 -17.04 -37.46 -8.97
N TYR A 468 -16.19 -38.06 -9.82
CA TYR A 468 -15.23 -37.32 -10.62
C TYR A 468 -15.89 -36.79 -11.89
N THR A 469 -15.85 -35.45 -12.09
CA THR A 469 -16.39 -34.79 -13.28
C THR A 469 -15.34 -34.33 -14.25
N VAL A 470 -14.07 -34.35 -13.84
CA VAL A 470 -12.93 -33.96 -14.67
C VAL A 470 -11.86 -35.05 -14.58
N LYS A 471 -11.18 -35.31 -15.69
CA LYS A 471 -10.00 -36.16 -15.78
C LYS A 471 -8.80 -35.39 -16.31
N PRO A 472 -7.55 -35.86 -16.00
CA PRO A 472 -6.34 -35.27 -16.53
C PRO A 472 -6.32 -35.21 -18.07
N LEU A 473 -5.56 -34.26 -18.61
CA LEU A 473 -5.32 -34.19 -20.05
C LEU A 473 -4.51 -35.39 -20.53
N PRO A 474 -4.70 -35.84 -21.78
CA PRO A 474 -4.01 -37.01 -22.31
C PRO A 474 -2.46 -36.91 -22.32
N ASP A 475 -1.94 -35.71 -22.38
CA ASP A 475 -0.52 -35.39 -22.45
C ASP A 475 0.10 -34.97 -21.10
N SER A 476 -0.70 -34.93 -20.02
CA SER A 476 -0.20 -34.57 -18.67
C SER A 476 0.67 -35.67 -18.03
N GLY A 477 0.60 -36.89 -18.48
CA GLY A 477 1.25 -38.05 -17.84
C GLY A 477 0.47 -38.62 -16.64
N GLU A 478 -0.61 -37.99 -16.22
CA GLU A 478 -1.47 -38.42 -15.12
C GLU A 478 -2.70 -39.19 -15.62
N LYS A 479 -3.23 -40.06 -14.78
CA LYS A 479 -4.46 -40.82 -15.09
C LYS A 479 -5.47 -40.69 -13.96
N LEU A 480 -6.75 -40.76 -14.30
CA LEU A 480 -7.82 -40.67 -13.29
C LEU A 480 -7.74 -41.80 -12.25
N GLU A 481 -7.31 -43.00 -12.64
CA GLU A 481 -7.15 -44.14 -11.75
C GLU A 481 -6.11 -43.89 -10.64
N ASP A 482 -5.22 -42.93 -10.80
CA ASP A 482 -4.25 -42.51 -9.77
C ASP A 482 -4.95 -41.81 -8.59
N TYR A 483 -6.10 -41.22 -8.84
CA TYR A 483 -6.91 -40.47 -7.88
C TYR A 483 -8.08 -41.26 -7.30
N ASP A 484 -8.61 -42.23 -8.06
CA ASP A 484 -9.86 -42.93 -7.75
C ASP A 484 -9.89 -43.51 -6.32
N GLY A 485 -10.77 -42.94 -5.48
CA GLY A 485 -10.96 -43.32 -4.09
C GLY A 485 -9.80 -42.91 -3.13
N LYS A 486 -8.74 -42.25 -3.61
CA LYS A 486 -7.54 -41.91 -2.83
C LYS A 486 -7.42 -40.39 -2.60
N ALA A 487 -7.74 -39.58 -3.61
CA ALA A 487 -7.65 -38.12 -3.59
C ALA A 487 -8.57 -37.50 -4.63
N PRO A 488 -8.99 -36.24 -4.48
CA PRO A 488 -9.69 -35.50 -5.54
C PRO A 488 -8.73 -35.14 -6.67
N PHE A 489 -9.23 -34.96 -7.87
CA PHE A 489 -8.50 -34.35 -8.98
C PHE A 489 -8.75 -32.82 -8.98
N VAL A 490 -7.93 -32.10 -8.24
CA VAL A 490 -8.03 -30.63 -8.08
C VAL A 490 -7.29 -29.95 -9.23
N SER A 491 -7.95 -29.77 -10.38
CA SER A 491 -7.38 -29.05 -11.52
C SER A 491 -8.42 -28.22 -12.22
N HIS A 492 -8.03 -27.01 -12.65
CA HIS A 492 -8.82 -26.16 -13.56
C HIS A 492 -8.57 -26.51 -15.03
N ASP A 493 -7.66 -27.44 -15.32
CA ASP A 493 -7.33 -27.87 -16.67
C ASP A 493 -7.52 -29.37 -16.82
N GLY A 494 -8.45 -29.76 -17.68
CA GLY A 494 -8.82 -31.17 -17.85
C GLY A 494 -9.95 -31.36 -18.84
N ILE A 495 -10.35 -32.63 -19.03
CA ILE A 495 -11.47 -33.04 -19.87
C ILE A 495 -12.63 -33.45 -18.98
N VAL A 496 -13.80 -32.88 -19.24
CA VAL A 496 -15.02 -33.17 -18.48
C VAL A 496 -15.54 -34.57 -18.81
N ILE A 497 -15.96 -35.31 -17.77
CA ILE A 497 -16.52 -36.68 -17.82
C ILE A 497 -17.72 -36.77 -16.87
N ASN A 498 -18.50 -37.80 -16.96
CA ASN A 498 -19.64 -38.12 -16.07
C ASN A 498 -20.65 -36.96 -15.93
N SER A 499 -20.75 -36.11 -16.95
CA SER A 499 -21.49 -34.85 -16.91
C SER A 499 -22.47 -34.75 -18.06
N SER A 500 -23.49 -35.67 -18.07
CA SER A 500 -24.57 -35.67 -19.03
C SER A 500 -25.86 -36.23 -18.42
N VAL A 501 -26.99 -35.65 -18.85
CA VAL A 501 -28.36 -36.14 -18.58
C VAL A 501 -29.16 -36.03 -19.84
N GLU A 502 -30.08 -37.02 -20.06
CA GLU A 502 -30.99 -37.03 -21.19
C GLU A 502 -32.16 -36.03 -20.99
N HIS A 503 -32.56 -35.84 -19.73
CA HIS A 503 -33.60 -34.90 -19.33
C HIS A 503 -33.16 -34.12 -18.09
N THR A 504 -32.90 -32.83 -18.26
CA THR A 504 -32.61 -31.93 -17.14
C THR A 504 -33.85 -31.73 -16.28
N TYR A 505 -33.64 -31.59 -14.98
CA TYR A 505 -34.78 -31.44 -14.03
C TYR A 505 -35.65 -30.22 -14.33
N LYS A 506 -35.08 -29.10 -14.73
CA LYS A 506 -35.84 -27.86 -14.95
C LYS A 506 -36.42 -27.70 -16.35
N LEU A 507 -35.69 -28.01 -17.40
CA LEU A 507 -36.13 -27.81 -18.78
C LEU A 507 -36.60 -29.10 -19.46
N GLY A 508 -36.23 -30.27 -18.93
CA GLY A 508 -36.53 -31.55 -19.56
C GLY A 508 -35.75 -31.83 -20.83
N ASP A 509 -34.81 -30.96 -21.19
CA ASP A 509 -33.94 -31.11 -22.36
C ASP A 509 -32.71 -31.99 -22.06
N ALA A 510 -31.96 -32.37 -23.08
CA ALA A 510 -30.71 -33.07 -22.91
C ALA A 510 -29.56 -32.08 -22.70
N LEU A 511 -28.73 -32.31 -21.65
CA LEU A 511 -27.49 -31.54 -21.41
C LEU A 511 -26.32 -32.49 -21.26
N SER A 512 -25.30 -32.33 -22.12
CA SER A 512 -24.03 -33.03 -22.00
C SER A 512 -22.88 -32.09 -22.22
N ILE A 513 -21.90 -32.15 -21.30
CA ILE A 513 -20.62 -31.44 -21.39
C ILE A 513 -19.42 -32.39 -21.39
N ASN A 514 -19.70 -33.71 -21.53
CA ASN A 514 -18.65 -34.72 -21.64
C ASN A 514 -17.75 -34.46 -22.85
N GLY A 515 -16.45 -34.62 -22.65
CA GLY A 515 -15.41 -34.42 -23.67
C GLY A 515 -14.98 -32.98 -23.92
N LEU A 516 -15.67 -31.99 -23.33
CA LEU A 516 -15.25 -30.59 -23.41
C LEU A 516 -14.08 -30.32 -22.48
N ARG A 517 -13.31 -29.27 -22.77
CA ARG A 517 -12.40 -28.65 -21.79
C ARG A 517 -13.21 -27.91 -20.74
N VAL A 518 -12.61 -27.75 -19.56
CA VAL A 518 -13.26 -27.13 -18.40
C VAL A 518 -13.83 -25.74 -18.71
N ASP A 519 -13.08 -24.87 -19.37
CA ASP A 519 -13.51 -23.50 -19.73
C ASP A 519 -14.69 -23.46 -20.72
N GLU A 520 -14.74 -24.39 -21.67
CA GLU A 520 -15.86 -24.55 -22.59
C GLU A 520 -17.11 -25.08 -21.86
N ALA A 521 -16.91 -26.02 -20.93
CA ALA A 521 -17.97 -26.60 -20.12
C ALA A 521 -18.61 -25.55 -19.19
N ILE A 522 -17.78 -24.70 -18.53
CA ILE A 522 -18.25 -23.61 -17.69
C ILE A 522 -19.18 -22.69 -18.49
N LYS A 523 -18.76 -22.24 -19.66
CA LYS A 523 -19.59 -21.37 -20.54
C LYS A 523 -20.91 -22.04 -20.91
N LYS A 524 -20.86 -23.31 -21.30
CA LYS A 524 -22.05 -24.06 -21.72
C LYS A 524 -23.06 -24.26 -20.59
N VAL A 525 -22.59 -24.62 -19.40
CA VAL A 525 -23.45 -24.78 -18.21
C VAL A 525 -24.00 -23.43 -17.76
N THR A 526 -23.20 -22.36 -17.74
CA THR A 526 -23.67 -21.02 -17.38
C THR A 526 -24.79 -20.56 -18.32
N THR A 527 -24.62 -20.73 -19.63
CA THR A 527 -25.69 -20.41 -20.61
C THR A 527 -26.95 -21.24 -20.39
N TRP A 528 -26.81 -22.53 -20.03
CA TRP A 528 -27.96 -23.37 -19.72
C TRP A 528 -28.66 -22.90 -18.42
N LEU A 529 -27.91 -22.56 -17.36
CA LEU A 529 -28.47 -22.04 -16.10
C LEU A 529 -29.30 -20.76 -16.32
N GLU A 530 -28.81 -19.86 -17.17
CA GLU A 530 -29.50 -18.62 -17.54
C GLU A 530 -30.80 -18.92 -18.31
N ALA A 531 -30.74 -19.82 -19.29
CA ALA A 531 -31.89 -20.24 -20.07
C ALA A 531 -32.97 -20.95 -19.21
N ALA A 532 -32.54 -21.69 -18.20
CA ALA A 532 -33.43 -22.40 -17.26
C ALA A 532 -33.99 -21.50 -16.15
N GLY A 533 -33.49 -20.26 -16.02
CA GLY A 533 -33.86 -19.33 -14.96
C GLY A 533 -33.45 -19.79 -13.55
N VAL A 534 -32.42 -20.66 -13.44
CA VAL A 534 -31.96 -21.25 -12.18
C VAL A 534 -30.50 -20.85 -11.86
N GLY A 535 -29.99 -19.87 -12.54
CA GLY A 535 -28.69 -19.30 -12.26
C GLY A 535 -28.28 -18.24 -13.29
N VAL A 536 -27.23 -17.52 -13.02
CA VAL A 536 -26.69 -16.45 -13.86
C VAL A 536 -25.17 -16.38 -13.73
N GLY A 537 -24.50 -16.11 -14.84
CA GLY A 537 -23.07 -15.79 -14.82
C GLY A 537 -22.83 -14.55 -13.98
N ARG A 538 -21.91 -14.64 -13.03
CA ARG A 538 -21.65 -13.58 -12.06
C ARG A 538 -20.16 -13.42 -11.79
N VAL A 539 -19.73 -12.16 -11.71
CA VAL A 539 -18.44 -11.82 -11.13
C VAL A 539 -18.61 -11.61 -9.64
N SER A 540 -17.82 -12.27 -8.84
CA SER A 540 -17.80 -12.14 -7.39
C SER A 540 -16.44 -11.63 -6.94
N TYR A 541 -16.38 -11.04 -5.76
CA TYR A 541 -15.16 -10.48 -5.19
C TYR A 541 -14.94 -11.04 -3.79
N ARG A 542 -13.69 -11.29 -3.42
CA ARG A 542 -13.33 -11.68 -2.07
C ARG A 542 -13.29 -10.48 -1.13
N LEU A 543 -13.13 -9.28 -1.67
CA LEU A 543 -13.17 -8.02 -0.93
C LEU A 543 -14.46 -7.94 -0.09
N ARG A 544 -14.33 -7.47 1.12
CA ARG A 544 -15.45 -7.17 2.02
C ARG A 544 -15.58 -5.68 2.21
N ASP A 545 -16.77 -5.23 2.63
CA ASP A 545 -16.99 -3.84 2.96
C ASP A 545 -16.07 -3.41 4.11
N TRP A 546 -15.58 -2.18 4.03
CA TRP A 546 -14.63 -1.64 4.96
C TRP A 546 -15.31 -1.28 6.28
N LEU A 547 -14.94 -1.99 7.34
CA LEU A 547 -15.42 -1.73 8.70
C LEU A 547 -14.86 -0.39 9.18
N PHE A 548 -15.73 0.60 9.34
CA PHE A 548 -15.35 2.00 9.43
C PHE A 548 -15.49 2.62 10.83
N SER A 549 -16.00 1.92 11.83
CA SER A 549 -16.10 2.42 13.20
C SER A 549 -15.10 1.76 14.15
N ARG A 550 -14.62 2.54 15.13
CA ARG A 550 -13.73 2.10 16.20
C ARG A 550 -14.27 2.55 17.56
N GLN A 551 -14.16 1.69 18.58
CA GLN A 551 -14.50 1.97 19.95
C GLN A 551 -13.29 2.60 20.64
N ARG A 552 -12.83 3.74 20.10
CA ARG A 552 -11.64 4.47 20.52
C ARG A 552 -11.97 5.92 20.83
N TYR A 553 -11.12 6.57 21.64
CA TYR A 553 -11.20 8.00 21.91
C TYR A 553 -10.46 8.81 20.83
N TRP A 554 -9.22 8.44 20.48
CA TRP A 554 -8.35 9.23 19.64
C TRP A 554 -8.55 8.93 18.15
N GLY A 555 -9.59 9.53 17.59
CA GLY A 555 -10.00 9.42 16.19
C GLY A 555 -11.03 10.50 15.85
N GLU A 556 -11.36 10.66 14.58
CA GLU A 556 -12.38 11.61 14.13
C GLU A 556 -13.77 11.15 14.57
N PRO A 557 -14.55 12.00 15.29
CA PRO A 557 -15.95 11.70 15.62
C PRO A 557 -16.82 11.63 14.34
N PHE A 558 -17.85 10.78 14.37
CA PHE A 558 -18.83 10.73 13.30
C PHE A 558 -19.74 11.97 13.32
N PRO A 559 -20.05 12.59 12.16
CA PRO A 559 -20.98 13.69 12.05
C PRO A 559 -22.44 13.19 12.04
N ILE A 560 -22.76 12.30 12.97
CA ILE A 560 -24.03 11.58 13.07
C ILE A 560 -24.65 11.77 14.46
N VAL A 561 -25.94 11.98 14.46
CA VAL A 561 -26.78 11.96 15.66
C VAL A 561 -27.99 11.03 15.47
N TYR A 562 -28.44 10.44 16.55
CA TYR A 562 -29.60 9.55 16.57
C TYR A 562 -30.79 10.27 17.24
N ASP A 563 -31.97 10.13 16.66
CA ASP A 563 -33.22 10.55 17.32
C ASP A 563 -33.70 9.51 18.34
N GLU A 564 -34.86 9.78 18.96
CA GLU A 564 -35.47 8.91 19.99
C GLU A 564 -35.86 7.53 19.44
N ASP A 565 -36.11 7.42 18.13
CA ASP A 565 -36.43 6.15 17.45
C ASP A 565 -35.16 5.40 17.02
N GLY A 566 -33.97 5.97 17.24
CA GLY A 566 -32.68 5.41 16.89
C GLY A 566 -32.31 5.56 15.41
N VAL A 567 -33.00 6.44 14.68
CA VAL A 567 -32.70 6.76 13.29
C VAL A 567 -31.50 7.72 13.24
N ALA A 568 -30.54 7.41 12.35
CA ALA A 568 -29.35 8.20 12.14
C ALA A 568 -29.63 9.42 11.25
N HIS A 569 -29.15 10.59 11.68
CA HIS A 569 -29.21 11.84 10.95
C HIS A 569 -27.84 12.49 10.83
N LEU A 570 -27.57 13.13 9.70
CA LEU A 570 -26.39 13.97 9.53
C LEU A 570 -26.49 15.24 10.38
N VAL A 571 -25.38 15.60 10.99
CA VAL A 571 -25.22 16.93 11.59
C VAL A 571 -25.05 17.95 10.45
N PRO A 572 -25.70 19.12 10.52
CA PRO A 572 -25.56 20.16 9.50
C PRO A 572 -24.10 20.59 9.28
N ASP A 573 -23.72 20.88 8.02
CA ASP A 573 -22.35 21.30 7.66
C ASP A 573 -21.89 22.55 8.47
N SER A 574 -22.83 23.40 8.93
CA SER A 574 -22.56 24.57 9.77
C SER A 574 -22.09 24.24 11.18
N GLU A 575 -22.40 23.04 11.67
CA GLU A 575 -22.06 22.56 13.02
C GLU A 575 -20.73 21.77 13.01
N LEU A 576 -20.12 21.57 11.84
CA LEU A 576 -18.83 20.91 11.73
C LEU A 576 -17.67 21.88 12.03
N PRO A 577 -16.59 21.42 12.67
CA PRO A 577 -16.36 20.04 13.10
C PRO A 577 -16.97 19.71 14.45
N ILE A 578 -17.38 18.45 14.61
CA ILE A 578 -17.64 17.88 15.93
C ILE A 578 -16.28 17.57 16.57
N ALA A 579 -15.95 18.31 17.63
CA ALA A 579 -14.69 18.13 18.35
C ALA A 579 -14.77 17.00 19.39
N LEU A 580 -13.64 16.36 19.67
CA LEU A 580 -13.50 15.42 20.78
C LEU A 580 -13.64 16.17 22.12
N PRO A 581 -14.45 15.66 23.07
CA PRO A 581 -14.53 16.20 24.41
C PRO A 581 -13.34 15.72 25.25
N ASP A 582 -13.01 16.46 26.31
CA ASP A 582 -12.16 15.92 27.35
C ASP A 582 -12.88 14.77 28.09
N VAL A 583 -12.19 13.67 28.32
CA VAL A 583 -12.72 12.52 29.05
C VAL A 583 -11.77 12.16 30.19
N PRO A 584 -12.30 11.66 31.33
CA PRO A 584 -11.48 11.32 32.50
C PRO A 584 -10.62 10.07 32.28
N ASP A 585 -10.99 9.22 31.32
CA ASP A 585 -10.31 7.97 31.00
C ASP A 585 -10.39 7.71 29.48
N TYR A 586 -9.22 7.59 28.84
CA TYR A 586 -9.07 7.36 27.40
C TYR A 586 -9.15 5.88 27.02
N GLN A 587 -9.10 4.99 28.01
CA GLN A 587 -9.02 3.56 27.77
C GLN A 587 -10.37 3.01 27.29
N PRO A 588 -10.44 2.34 26.13
CA PRO A 588 -11.59 1.52 25.78
C PRO A 588 -11.73 0.41 26.83
N LYS A 589 -12.93 -0.05 27.06
CA LYS A 589 -13.14 -1.18 27.95
C LYS A 589 -12.56 -2.44 27.33
N THR A 590 -11.50 -2.93 27.93
CA THR A 590 -10.85 -4.18 27.53
C THR A 590 -11.37 -5.34 28.40
N TYR A 591 -11.29 -6.53 27.86
CA TYR A 591 -11.77 -7.76 28.46
C TYR A 591 -10.65 -8.79 28.46
N ALA A 592 -10.86 -9.95 29.11
CA ALA A 592 -9.94 -11.06 28.95
C ALA A 592 -9.77 -11.36 27.44
N PRO A 593 -8.53 -11.57 26.96
CA PRO A 593 -8.29 -11.73 25.52
C PRO A 593 -9.08 -12.84 24.83
N ASP A 594 -9.51 -13.85 25.61
CA ASP A 594 -10.29 -15.00 25.18
C ASP A 594 -11.80 -14.86 25.41
N ASP A 595 -12.27 -13.70 25.91
CA ASP A 595 -13.71 -13.45 26.12
C ASP A 595 -14.41 -13.05 24.81
N ALA A 596 -14.69 -14.04 23.99
CA ALA A 596 -15.38 -13.86 22.71
C ALA A 596 -16.80 -13.28 22.82
N ASN A 597 -17.42 -13.28 24.01
CA ASN A 597 -18.80 -12.84 24.22
C ASN A 597 -18.95 -11.42 24.77
N SER A 598 -17.85 -10.78 25.10
CA SER A 598 -17.86 -9.37 25.54
C SER A 598 -18.36 -8.41 24.45
N GLU A 599 -18.86 -7.26 24.83
CA GLU A 599 -19.39 -6.23 23.93
C GLU A 599 -18.57 -4.94 24.00
N PRO A 600 -18.40 -4.22 22.87
CA PRO A 600 -17.64 -2.99 22.84
C PRO A 600 -18.31 -1.88 23.67
N GLU A 601 -17.51 -1.09 24.36
CA GLU A 601 -17.90 0.14 25.05
C GLU A 601 -16.89 1.23 24.72
N ALA A 602 -17.31 2.21 23.93
CA ALA A 602 -16.44 3.32 23.51
C ALA A 602 -16.24 4.33 24.66
N PRO A 603 -15.02 4.90 24.82
CA PRO A 603 -14.75 5.89 25.86
C PRO A 603 -15.67 7.13 25.78
N LEU A 604 -16.04 7.56 24.59
CA LEU A 604 -16.91 8.71 24.36
C LEU A 604 -18.32 8.53 24.95
N SER A 605 -18.81 7.27 25.05
CA SER A 605 -20.14 6.98 25.62
C SER A 605 -20.26 7.36 27.10
N ARG A 606 -19.12 7.54 27.79
CA ARG A 606 -19.06 7.91 29.21
C ARG A 606 -19.25 9.40 29.48
N ASN A 607 -19.23 10.24 28.41
CA ASN A 607 -19.44 11.68 28.50
C ASN A 607 -20.88 12.02 28.07
N GLU A 608 -21.85 11.89 29.02
CA GLU A 608 -23.26 12.10 28.75
C GLU A 608 -23.57 13.51 28.23
N ASP A 609 -22.87 14.53 28.73
CA ASP A 609 -23.07 15.93 28.33
C ASP A 609 -22.63 16.17 26.86
N TRP A 610 -21.63 15.43 26.38
CA TRP A 610 -21.23 15.48 24.99
C TRP A 610 -22.12 14.62 24.09
N VAL A 611 -22.55 13.46 24.56
CA VAL A 611 -23.44 12.55 23.82
C VAL A 611 -24.79 13.19 23.53
N LYS A 612 -25.41 13.82 24.54
CA LYS A 612 -26.72 14.42 24.42
C LYS A 612 -26.64 15.85 23.91
N VAL A 613 -27.24 16.14 22.77
CA VAL A 613 -27.17 17.44 22.11
C VAL A 613 -28.54 17.95 21.69
N GLN A 614 -28.74 19.28 21.72
CA GLN A 614 -29.92 19.97 21.19
C GLN A 614 -29.61 20.51 19.79
N LEU A 615 -30.31 20.04 18.78
CA LEU A 615 -30.11 20.46 17.38
C LEU A 615 -31.45 20.72 16.70
N ASP A 616 -31.43 21.65 15.76
CA ASP A 616 -32.54 21.87 14.82
C ASP A 616 -32.13 21.29 13.45
N LEU A 617 -32.75 20.18 13.06
CA LEU A 617 -32.52 19.54 11.77
C LEU A 617 -33.56 19.92 10.72
N GLY A 618 -34.27 21.07 10.94
CA GLY A 618 -35.27 21.64 10.03
C GLY A 618 -36.72 21.45 10.51
N ASP A 619 -36.93 20.84 11.64
CA ASP A 619 -38.24 20.56 12.25
C ASP A 619 -38.33 21.06 13.71
N GLY A 620 -37.46 22.00 14.08
CA GLY A 620 -37.34 22.60 15.41
C GLY A 620 -36.29 21.94 16.27
N VAL A 621 -35.89 22.62 17.35
CA VAL A 621 -34.88 22.13 18.29
C VAL A 621 -35.37 20.88 19.03
N LYS A 622 -34.66 19.79 18.88
CA LYS A 622 -34.91 18.49 19.52
C LYS A 622 -33.66 17.93 20.18
N THR A 623 -33.88 16.95 21.03
CA THR A 623 -32.78 16.19 21.65
C THR A 623 -32.34 15.07 20.71
N TYR A 624 -31.03 15.01 20.48
CA TYR A 624 -30.38 13.95 19.73
C TYR A 624 -29.21 13.37 20.53
N TYR A 625 -28.73 12.22 20.09
CA TYR A 625 -27.61 11.52 20.72
C TYR A 625 -26.51 11.30 19.71
N ARG A 626 -25.30 11.83 19.97
CA ARG A 626 -24.14 11.66 19.08
C ARG A 626 -23.69 10.20 19.02
N ASP A 627 -23.18 9.77 17.87
CA ASP A 627 -22.45 8.52 17.77
C ASP A 627 -21.20 8.58 18.64
N THR A 628 -20.94 7.52 19.40
CA THR A 628 -19.84 7.45 20.37
C THR A 628 -18.63 6.70 19.85
N ASN A 629 -18.68 6.17 18.64
CA ASN A 629 -17.53 5.61 17.94
C ASN A 629 -16.72 6.71 17.26
N THR A 630 -15.51 6.38 16.89
CA THR A 630 -14.66 7.22 16.03
C THR A 630 -14.39 6.53 14.70
N MET A 631 -14.07 7.32 13.68
CA MET A 631 -13.59 6.79 12.39
C MET A 631 -12.21 6.15 12.60
N PRO A 632 -11.78 5.21 11.72
CA PRO A 632 -10.42 4.69 11.75
C PRO A 632 -9.42 5.80 11.38
N ASN A 633 -8.18 5.72 11.84
CA ASN A 633 -7.12 6.67 11.46
C ASN A 633 -6.92 6.78 9.94
N TRP A 634 -7.26 5.73 9.19
CA TRP A 634 -7.23 5.74 7.72
C TRP A 634 -8.21 6.73 7.08
N ALA A 635 -9.24 7.19 7.78
CA ALA A 635 -10.19 8.17 7.25
C ALA A 635 -9.49 9.48 6.88
N GLY A 636 -8.72 10.04 7.81
CA GLY A 636 -7.93 11.24 7.56
C GLY A 636 -6.91 11.06 6.44
N SER A 637 -6.27 9.90 6.34
CA SER A 637 -5.26 9.66 5.30
C SER A 637 -5.85 9.41 3.90
N CYS A 638 -7.17 9.19 3.75
CA CYS A 638 -7.78 8.94 2.44
C CYS A 638 -7.81 10.14 1.49
N TRP A 639 -7.65 11.36 1.98
CA TRP A 639 -7.84 12.57 1.17
C TRP A 639 -6.78 13.66 1.37
N TYR A 640 -5.80 13.46 2.23
CA TYR A 640 -4.82 14.47 2.67
C TYR A 640 -4.02 15.11 1.52
N TYR A 641 -3.77 14.38 0.45
CA TYR A 641 -3.12 14.89 -0.76
C TYR A 641 -3.86 16.07 -1.38
N MET A 642 -5.18 16.10 -1.31
CA MET A 642 -5.98 17.24 -1.78
C MET A 642 -5.84 18.43 -0.84
N ARG A 643 -5.68 18.21 0.47
CA ARG A 643 -5.57 19.31 1.43
C ARG A 643 -4.25 20.07 1.33
N TYR A 644 -3.20 19.47 0.79
CA TYR A 644 -1.96 20.18 0.49
C TYR A 644 -2.14 21.29 -0.55
N LEU A 645 -3.17 21.25 -1.37
CA LEU A 645 -3.41 22.25 -2.42
C LEU A 645 -3.78 23.60 -1.81
N ASP A 646 -4.62 23.61 -0.78
CA ASP A 646 -4.86 24.76 0.10
C ASP A 646 -5.35 24.32 1.49
N PRO A 647 -4.46 24.19 2.48
CA PRO A 647 -4.84 23.76 3.82
C PRO A 647 -5.65 24.79 4.60
N ASN A 648 -5.65 26.05 4.15
CA ASN A 648 -6.32 27.15 4.82
C ASN A 648 -7.72 27.47 4.25
N ASP A 649 -8.12 26.85 3.13
CA ASP A 649 -9.45 27.04 2.59
C ASP A 649 -10.52 26.62 3.61
N ALA A 650 -11.32 27.58 4.06
CA ALA A 650 -12.39 27.35 5.03
C ALA A 650 -13.75 27.07 4.36
N GLU A 651 -13.89 27.31 3.06
CA GLU A 651 -15.13 27.19 2.31
C GLU A 651 -15.24 25.85 1.56
N HIS A 652 -14.10 25.29 1.14
CA HIS A 652 -14.05 24.08 0.34
C HIS A 652 -13.08 23.04 0.95
N MET A 653 -13.34 21.78 0.73
CA MET A 653 -12.40 20.68 0.96
C MET A 653 -11.14 20.90 0.10
N VAL A 654 -11.35 21.24 -1.14
CA VAL A 654 -10.35 21.67 -2.13
C VAL A 654 -11.06 22.57 -3.16
N ASP A 655 -10.43 23.65 -3.54
CA ASP A 655 -10.92 24.51 -4.62
C ASP A 655 -10.74 23.83 -5.99
N SER A 656 -11.72 23.94 -6.87
CA SER A 656 -11.72 23.27 -8.18
C SER A 656 -10.60 23.75 -9.09
N ASP A 657 -10.30 25.08 -9.13
CA ASP A 657 -9.25 25.62 -10.00
C ASP A 657 -7.86 25.16 -9.54
N GLU A 658 -7.65 25.04 -8.20
CA GLU A 658 -6.43 24.52 -7.62
C GLU A 658 -6.29 23.02 -7.89
N TYR A 659 -7.40 22.27 -7.74
CA TYR A 659 -7.42 20.86 -8.08
C TYR A 659 -7.06 20.63 -9.56
N ASP A 660 -7.71 21.36 -10.46
CA ASP A 660 -7.48 21.25 -11.91
C ASP A 660 -6.04 21.56 -12.29
N TYR A 661 -5.43 22.57 -11.64
CA TYR A 661 -4.04 22.93 -11.90
C TYR A 661 -3.03 21.89 -11.37
N TRP A 662 -3.24 21.36 -10.18
CA TRP A 662 -2.28 20.44 -9.53
C TRP A 662 -2.54 18.95 -9.85
N MET A 663 -3.79 18.55 -9.98
CA MET A 663 -4.21 17.14 -10.05
C MET A 663 -5.14 16.82 -11.21
N GLY A 664 -5.62 17.81 -11.95
CA GLY A 664 -6.57 17.62 -13.06
C GLY A 664 -6.03 16.79 -14.21
N THR A 665 -6.92 16.29 -15.07
CA THR A 665 -6.59 15.45 -16.22
C THR A 665 -6.05 16.22 -17.42
N ASN A 666 -6.26 17.56 -17.45
CA ASN A 666 -5.84 18.45 -18.55
C ASN A 666 -5.03 19.63 -17.99
N ARG A 667 -3.77 19.38 -17.66
CA ARG A 667 -2.87 20.40 -17.09
C ARG A 667 -1.88 20.89 -18.16
N PRO A 668 -1.37 22.14 -18.05
CA PRO A 668 -0.35 22.64 -18.97
C PRO A 668 0.86 21.71 -19.07
N GLY A 669 1.19 21.22 -20.24
CA GLY A 669 2.30 20.28 -20.49
C GLY A 669 2.04 18.84 -20.08
N LYS A 670 0.82 18.48 -19.67
CA LYS A 670 0.41 17.14 -19.24
C LYS A 670 -0.99 16.79 -19.74
N GLU A 671 -1.23 16.99 -21.04
CA GLU A 671 -2.51 16.63 -21.66
C GLU A 671 -2.66 15.10 -21.70
N HIS A 672 -3.90 14.64 -21.44
CA HIS A 672 -4.27 13.21 -21.49
C HIS A 672 -3.61 12.31 -20.42
N VAL A 673 -3.27 12.83 -19.25
CA VAL A 673 -2.86 12.02 -18.10
C VAL A 673 -4.08 11.52 -17.33
N SER A 674 -3.91 10.48 -16.49
CA SER A 674 -4.97 9.98 -15.62
C SER A 674 -5.40 10.97 -14.52
N GLY A 675 -4.69 12.09 -14.36
CA GLY A 675 -4.85 13.01 -13.23
C GLY A 675 -4.23 12.47 -11.94
N GLY A 676 -4.50 13.16 -10.83
CA GLY A 676 -3.94 12.81 -9.53
C GLY A 676 -2.52 13.36 -9.29
N VAL A 677 -1.93 12.99 -8.16
CA VAL A 677 -0.56 13.33 -7.76
C VAL A 677 0.43 12.75 -8.77
N ASP A 678 1.38 13.55 -9.25
CA ASP A 678 2.33 13.13 -10.30
C ASP A 678 3.29 12.04 -9.82
N LEU A 679 3.80 12.18 -8.60
CA LEU A 679 4.68 11.19 -7.98
C LEU A 679 4.34 11.01 -6.51
N TYR A 680 4.04 9.78 -6.13
CA TYR A 680 3.81 9.38 -4.76
C TYR A 680 4.83 8.34 -4.32
N VAL A 681 5.60 8.65 -3.27
CA VAL A 681 6.66 7.78 -2.75
C VAL A 681 6.25 7.24 -1.38
N GLY A 682 6.35 5.93 -1.19
CA GLY A 682 5.98 5.34 0.10
C GLY A 682 6.14 3.83 0.17
N GLY A 683 5.96 3.28 1.36
CA GLY A 683 6.15 1.86 1.65
C GLY A 683 5.14 0.93 1.00
N VAL A 684 5.59 -0.25 0.60
CA VAL A 684 4.74 -1.27 -0.04
C VAL A 684 3.69 -1.87 0.90
N GLU A 685 3.87 -1.75 2.21
CA GLU A 685 2.93 -2.18 3.25
C GLU A 685 1.55 -1.52 3.14
N HIS A 686 1.49 -0.34 2.52
CA HIS A 686 0.23 0.38 2.29
C HIS A 686 -0.56 -0.07 1.06
N ALA A 687 -0.08 -1.07 0.33
CA ALA A 687 -0.67 -1.53 -0.94
C ALA A 687 -2.16 -1.87 -0.84
N VAL A 688 -2.57 -2.58 0.22
CA VAL A 688 -3.96 -3.03 0.46
C VAL A 688 -4.64 -2.32 1.63
N LEU A 689 -4.01 -1.29 2.19
CA LEU A 689 -4.51 -0.42 3.24
C LEU A 689 -4.80 0.98 2.68
N HIS A 690 -3.99 1.98 3.05
CA HIS A 690 -4.14 3.37 2.64
C HIS A 690 -4.36 3.55 1.12
N LEU A 691 -3.55 2.88 0.27
CA LEU A 691 -3.66 3.03 -1.18
C LEU A 691 -4.99 2.50 -1.75
N LEU A 692 -5.56 1.46 -1.15
CA LEU A 692 -6.87 0.94 -1.57
C LEU A 692 -8.00 1.85 -1.10
N TYR A 693 -7.96 2.31 0.15
CA TYR A 693 -8.99 3.16 0.73
C TYR A 693 -9.02 4.55 0.12
N SER A 694 -7.87 5.17 -0.14
CA SER A 694 -7.80 6.47 -0.81
C SER A 694 -8.31 6.41 -2.24
N ARG A 695 -8.04 5.33 -3.01
CA ARG A 695 -8.62 5.12 -4.34
C ARG A 695 -10.14 5.00 -4.28
N PHE A 696 -10.67 4.29 -3.29
CA PHE A 696 -12.13 4.18 -3.10
C PHE A 696 -12.77 5.53 -2.81
N TRP A 697 -12.27 6.29 -1.83
CA TRP A 697 -12.82 7.60 -1.49
C TRP A 697 -12.73 8.57 -2.67
N HIS A 698 -11.61 8.58 -3.35
CA HIS A 698 -11.40 9.45 -4.51
C HIS A 698 -12.37 9.14 -5.65
N LYS A 699 -12.62 7.86 -5.95
CA LYS A 699 -13.62 7.43 -6.94
C LYS A 699 -15.03 7.87 -6.56
N ALA A 700 -15.39 7.80 -5.30
CA ALA A 700 -16.70 8.26 -4.83
C ALA A 700 -16.83 9.80 -4.96
N LEU A 701 -15.79 10.56 -4.63
CA LEU A 701 -15.74 12.01 -4.84
C LEU A 701 -15.77 12.38 -6.34
N TYR A 702 -15.11 11.60 -7.19
CA TYR A 702 -15.18 11.74 -8.64
C TYR A 702 -16.61 11.55 -9.16
N ASP A 703 -17.29 10.50 -8.73
CA ASP A 703 -18.65 10.20 -9.12
C ASP A 703 -19.63 11.32 -8.70
N LEU A 704 -19.40 11.88 -7.51
CA LEU A 704 -20.21 12.98 -6.96
C LEU A 704 -19.84 14.35 -7.54
N GLY A 705 -18.80 14.43 -8.39
CA GLY A 705 -18.40 15.64 -9.11
C GLY A 705 -17.54 16.61 -8.32
N TYR A 706 -16.91 16.20 -7.22
CA TYR A 706 -16.00 17.03 -6.42
C TYR A 706 -14.58 17.08 -6.98
N VAL A 707 -14.18 16.10 -7.77
CA VAL A 707 -12.86 16.00 -8.44
C VAL A 707 -13.03 15.51 -9.88
N ASP A 708 -12.09 15.79 -10.77
CA ASP A 708 -12.19 15.47 -12.19
C ASP A 708 -11.39 14.22 -12.61
N SER A 709 -10.58 13.64 -11.73
CA SER A 709 -9.84 12.42 -11.98
C SER A 709 -10.41 11.23 -11.21
N ALA A 710 -10.37 10.03 -11.81
CA ALA A 710 -10.86 8.80 -11.17
C ALA A 710 -9.83 8.15 -10.24
N GLU A 711 -8.56 8.57 -10.31
CA GLU A 711 -7.46 8.03 -9.51
C GLU A 711 -6.70 9.14 -8.77
N PRO A 712 -6.35 8.93 -7.49
CA PRO A 712 -5.69 9.96 -6.68
C PRO A 712 -4.20 10.12 -6.99
N PHE A 713 -3.52 9.06 -7.47
CA PHE A 713 -2.08 9.03 -7.66
C PHE A 713 -1.73 8.46 -9.02
N HIS A 714 -1.09 9.26 -9.87
CA HIS A 714 -0.68 8.83 -11.21
C HIS A 714 0.47 7.81 -11.16
N ARG A 715 1.59 8.20 -10.54
CA ARG A 715 2.77 7.34 -10.40
C ARG A 715 3.06 7.04 -8.94
N LEU A 716 3.22 5.75 -8.63
CA LEU A 716 3.67 5.28 -7.32
C LEU A 716 5.09 4.74 -7.41
N PHE A 717 5.94 5.13 -6.47
CA PHE A 717 7.26 4.55 -6.30
C PHE A 717 7.39 3.97 -4.89
N ASN A 718 7.75 2.69 -4.78
CA ASN A 718 8.03 2.08 -3.48
C ASN A 718 9.54 2.03 -3.26
N GLN A 719 10.01 2.75 -2.23
CA GLN A 719 11.38 2.64 -1.77
C GLN A 719 11.57 1.32 -1.00
N GLY A 720 12.81 0.83 -0.99
CA GLY A 720 13.24 -0.24 -0.11
C GLY A 720 13.32 0.21 1.35
N MET A 721 13.57 -0.71 2.25
CA MET A 721 13.76 -0.42 3.68
C MET A 721 15.26 -0.37 4.02
N ILE A 722 15.66 0.62 4.82
CA ILE A 722 16.94 0.57 5.50
C ILE A 722 16.78 -0.31 6.73
N GLN A 723 17.54 -1.39 6.72
CA GLN A 723 17.57 -2.41 7.75
C GLN A 723 18.84 -2.26 8.59
N ALA A 724 18.87 -2.88 9.75
CA ALA A 724 20.04 -2.86 10.62
C ALA A 724 20.31 -4.23 11.21
N TYR A 725 21.55 -4.46 11.61
CA TYR A 725 21.89 -5.58 12.43
C TYR A 725 21.52 -5.31 13.88
N ALA A 726 20.89 -6.28 14.52
CA ALA A 726 20.69 -6.34 15.96
C ALA A 726 21.57 -7.44 16.55
N TYR A 727 21.94 -7.29 17.80
CA TYR A 727 22.83 -8.24 18.47
C TYR A 727 22.24 -8.68 19.79
N THR A 728 22.34 -9.99 20.08
CA THR A 728 21.86 -10.59 21.32
C THR A 728 22.98 -11.26 22.09
N ASP A 729 22.94 -11.12 23.41
CA ASP A 729 23.84 -11.87 24.32
C ASP A 729 23.47 -13.35 24.38
N GLU A 730 24.19 -14.15 25.10
CA GLU A 730 23.95 -15.60 25.26
C GLU A 730 22.56 -15.92 25.86
N ARG A 731 21.95 -14.96 26.55
CA ARG A 731 20.59 -15.09 27.12
C ARG A 731 19.49 -14.66 26.17
N GLY A 732 19.87 -14.25 24.92
CA GLY A 732 18.94 -13.74 23.94
C GLY A 732 18.45 -12.31 24.20
N GLN A 733 19.12 -11.53 25.06
CA GLN A 733 18.79 -10.13 25.30
C GLN A 733 19.52 -9.23 24.31
N TYR A 734 18.81 -8.26 23.72
CA TYR A 734 19.40 -7.31 22.80
C TYR A 734 20.39 -6.37 23.51
N VAL A 735 21.55 -6.20 22.91
CA VAL A 735 22.62 -5.30 23.34
C VAL A 735 22.74 -4.09 22.40
N PRO A 736 23.28 -2.93 22.84
CA PRO A 736 23.45 -1.77 21.97
C PRO A 736 24.36 -2.10 20.77
N ALA A 737 23.85 -1.87 19.57
CA ALA A 737 24.56 -2.25 18.34
C ALA A 737 25.81 -1.39 18.08
N ASP A 738 25.85 -0.17 18.60
CA ASP A 738 26.97 0.77 18.50
C ASP A 738 28.14 0.42 19.44
N GLU A 739 27.91 -0.39 20.48
CA GLU A 739 28.91 -0.90 21.39
C GLU A 739 29.52 -2.26 20.97
N VAL A 740 29.01 -2.85 19.85
CA VAL A 740 29.49 -4.15 19.38
C VAL A 740 30.74 -4.00 18.53
N GLU A 741 31.77 -4.76 18.87
CA GLU A 741 33.01 -4.82 18.14
C GLU A 741 33.03 -6.01 17.16
N GLU A 742 33.48 -5.75 15.94
CA GLU A 742 33.71 -6.78 14.93
C GLU A 742 35.14 -7.30 15.04
N GLY A 743 35.30 -8.58 15.29
CA GLY A 743 36.61 -9.23 15.36
C GLY A 743 37.34 -9.22 14.02
N ALA A 744 38.68 -9.24 14.09
CA ALA A 744 39.51 -9.24 12.89
C ALA A 744 39.18 -10.44 11.99
N ASN A 745 38.87 -10.17 10.72
CA ASN A 745 38.55 -11.17 9.72
C ASN A 745 39.81 -12.03 9.45
N SER A 746 39.88 -13.25 9.96
CA SER A 746 41.01 -14.19 9.75
C SER A 746 41.02 -14.85 8.37
N GLY A 747 40.18 -14.38 7.42
CA GLY A 747 40.16 -14.84 6.03
C GLY A 747 39.45 -16.19 5.79
N VAL A 748 38.99 -16.85 6.84
CA VAL A 748 38.24 -18.14 6.75
C VAL A 748 37.14 -18.14 7.82
N GLY A 749 35.86 -17.93 7.43
CA GLY A 749 34.71 -17.98 8.34
C GLY A 749 33.93 -16.65 8.37
N GLU A 750 32.75 -16.68 8.99
CA GLU A 750 31.98 -15.46 9.27
C GLU A 750 32.67 -14.61 10.35
N PRO A 751 32.56 -13.27 10.28
CA PRO A 751 33.13 -12.41 11.32
C PRO A 751 32.48 -12.69 12.67
N THR A 752 33.29 -12.68 13.74
CA THR A 752 32.80 -12.76 15.12
C THR A 752 32.48 -11.38 15.65
N PHE A 753 31.46 -11.29 16.49
CA PHE A 753 31.01 -10.05 17.11
C PHE A 753 31.09 -10.17 18.62
N THR A 754 31.59 -9.13 19.28
CA THR A 754 31.70 -9.12 20.74
C THR A 754 31.14 -7.84 21.34
N TRP A 755 30.53 -7.94 22.51
CA TRP A 755 30.08 -6.84 23.34
C TRP A 755 30.72 -6.98 24.74
N HIS A 756 31.51 -5.98 25.12
CA HIS A 756 32.33 -6.01 26.36
C HIS A 756 33.20 -7.27 26.49
N GLY A 757 33.70 -7.80 25.36
CA GLY A 757 34.52 -8.98 25.30
C GLY A 757 33.77 -10.34 25.28
N GLU A 758 32.45 -10.33 25.40
CA GLU A 758 31.58 -11.51 25.29
C GLU A 758 31.05 -11.66 23.85
N THR A 759 30.98 -12.87 23.34
CA THR A 759 30.48 -13.15 21.98
C THR A 759 28.96 -12.90 21.95
N VAL A 760 28.50 -12.20 20.87
CA VAL A 760 27.09 -11.92 20.63
C VAL A 760 26.64 -12.50 19.30
N ASN A 761 25.36 -12.87 19.23
CA ASN A 761 24.72 -13.35 18.00
C ASN A 761 24.20 -12.17 17.19
N ARG A 762 24.36 -12.22 15.87
CA ARG A 762 23.92 -11.15 14.95
C ARG A 762 22.66 -11.57 14.20
N GLU A 763 21.65 -10.70 14.24
CA GLU A 763 20.42 -10.84 13.48
C GLU A 763 20.29 -9.68 12.49
N PHE A 764 19.80 -9.97 11.28
CA PHE A 764 19.54 -8.95 10.27
C PHE A 764 18.04 -8.73 10.14
N GLY A 765 17.60 -7.46 10.22
CA GLY A 765 16.18 -7.15 10.12
C GLY A 765 15.88 -5.66 10.25
N LYS A 766 14.72 -5.35 10.80
CA LYS A 766 14.27 -3.96 10.97
C LYS A 766 15.13 -3.21 12.00
N MET A 767 15.15 -1.88 11.86
CA MET A 767 15.66 -0.96 12.87
C MET A 767 14.57 -0.67 13.90
N GLY A 768 14.87 -0.75 15.20
CA GLY A 768 13.86 -0.53 16.24
C GLY A 768 14.45 -0.34 17.64
N LYS A 769 13.75 0.43 18.50
CA LYS A 769 14.20 0.74 19.88
C LYS A 769 14.35 -0.52 20.73
N SER A 770 13.43 -1.45 20.61
CA SER A 770 13.49 -2.72 21.34
C SER A 770 14.67 -3.59 20.93
N LEU A 771 15.19 -3.39 19.71
CA LEU A 771 16.35 -4.11 19.16
C LEU A 771 17.68 -3.41 19.46
N LYS A 772 17.65 -2.23 20.08
CA LYS A 772 18.81 -1.39 20.42
C LYS A 772 19.78 -1.15 19.24
N ASN A 773 19.24 -1.02 18.02
CA ASN A 773 20.01 -0.83 16.79
C ASN A 773 19.65 0.45 16.04
N ILE A 774 19.04 1.44 16.72
CA ILE A 774 18.63 2.70 16.12
C ILE A 774 19.81 3.63 15.93
N VAL A 775 19.89 4.22 14.72
CA VAL A 775 20.70 5.41 14.43
C VAL A 775 19.74 6.57 14.14
N THR A 776 19.94 7.72 14.78
CA THR A 776 19.08 8.90 14.58
C THR A 776 19.64 9.83 13.51
N PRO A 777 18.79 10.58 12.79
CA PRO A 777 19.28 11.63 11.89
C PRO A 777 20.09 12.70 12.61
N ASP A 778 19.73 13.04 13.85
CA ASP A 778 20.47 14.02 14.66
C ASP A 778 21.95 13.63 14.84
N TYR A 779 22.22 12.35 15.12
CA TYR A 779 23.59 11.83 15.17
C TYR A 779 24.34 12.05 13.84
N MET A 780 23.65 11.88 12.71
CA MET A 780 24.24 12.09 11.40
C MET A 780 24.56 13.56 11.14
N TYR A 781 23.64 14.46 11.51
CA TYR A 781 23.85 15.91 11.34
C TYR A 781 25.05 16.41 12.17
N GLU A 782 25.16 15.95 13.41
CA GLU A 782 26.21 16.37 14.33
C GLU A 782 27.60 15.88 13.91
N ASN A 783 27.69 14.67 13.38
CA ASN A 783 28.99 14.04 13.10
C ASN A 783 29.46 14.16 11.64
N TYR A 784 28.53 14.37 10.68
CA TYR A 784 28.83 14.33 9.25
C TYR A 784 28.21 15.48 8.44
N GLY A 785 27.20 16.15 8.96
CA GLY A 785 26.38 17.11 8.22
C GLY A 785 25.25 16.46 7.42
N ALA A 786 24.21 17.26 7.14
CA ALA A 786 23.00 16.80 6.43
C ALA A 786 23.31 16.40 4.97
N ASP A 787 24.13 17.17 4.26
CA ASP A 787 24.46 16.84 2.86
C ASP A 787 25.23 15.52 2.72
N THR A 788 26.13 15.21 3.66
CA THR A 788 26.82 13.93 3.68
C THR A 788 25.84 12.77 3.95
N PHE A 789 24.88 12.97 4.84
CA PHE A 789 23.84 12.00 5.15
C PHE A 789 22.93 11.77 3.92
N ARG A 790 22.43 12.84 3.30
CA ARG A 790 21.65 12.79 2.05
C ARG A 790 22.37 12.03 0.94
N LEU A 791 23.63 12.39 0.70
CA LEU A 791 24.48 11.76 -0.31
C LEU A 791 24.67 10.26 -0.03
N TYR A 792 24.88 9.88 1.24
CA TYR A 792 25.04 8.49 1.62
C TYR A 792 23.78 7.67 1.35
N GLU A 793 22.63 8.14 1.83
CA GLU A 793 21.32 7.49 1.59
C GLU A 793 21.06 7.27 0.09
N MET A 794 21.27 8.31 -0.71
CA MET A 794 21.06 8.26 -2.15
C MET A 794 22.10 7.41 -2.89
N SER A 795 23.28 7.16 -2.31
CA SER A 795 24.34 6.36 -2.90
C SER A 795 24.31 4.87 -2.58
N MET A 796 23.51 4.45 -1.57
CA MET A 796 23.53 3.07 -1.09
C MET A 796 23.13 2.01 -2.14
N GLY A 797 22.56 2.44 -3.30
CA GLY A 797 22.22 1.65 -4.49
C GLY A 797 20.79 1.89 -4.97
N PRO A 798 20.10 0.97 -5.74
CA PRO A 798 18.76 1.22 -6.25
C PRO A 798 17.74 1.54 -5.14
N LEU A 799 17.01 2.65 -5.26
CA LEU A 799 16.06 3.10 -4.23
C LEU A 799 14.99 2.05 -3.87
N SER A 800 14.62 1.18 -4.80
CA SER A 800 13.59 0.15 -4.60
C SER A 800 14.05 -1.07 -3.80
N GLU A 801 15.34 -1.17 -3.47
CA GLU A 801 15.89 -2.34 -2.78
C GLU A 801 16.21 -2.04 -1.30
N SER A 802 15.90 -3.01 -0.43
CA SER A 802 16.24 -2.92 0.99
C SER A 802 17.71 -3.18 1.26
N ARG A 803 18.30 -2.49 2.26
CA ARG A 803 19.75 -2.49 2.53
C ARG A 803 20.10 -2.36 3.99
N PRO A 804 21.25 -2.94 4.39
CA PRO A 804 21.79 -2.73 5.72
C PRO A 804 22.40 -1.32 5.86
N TRP A 805 22.07 -0.64 6.94
CA TRP A 805 22.75 0.56 7.36
C TRP A 805 24.16 0.28 7.87
N ASN A 806 25.13 1.08 7.46
CA ASN A 806 26.50 1.02 7.99
C ASN A 806 27.08 2.44 8.12
N THR A 807 27.11 2.94 9.35
CA THR A 807 27.61 4.30 9.66
C THR A 807 29.07 4.51 9.20
N ARG A 808 29.92 3.46 9.21
CA ARG A 808 31.32 3.58 8.76
C ARG A 808 31.46 3.96 7.30
N ASN A 809 30.49 3.62 6.45
CA ASN A 809 30.52 3.91 5.02
C ASN A 809 30.20 5.36 4.67
N VAL A 810 29.59 6.11 5.59
CA VAL A 810 29.24 7.54 5.43
C VAL A 810 30.47 8.40 5.10
N VAL A 811 31.63 8.04 5.65
CA VAL A 811 32.90 8.74 5.41
C VAL A 811 33.27 8.84 3.93
N GLY A 812 32.81 7.88 3.09
CA GLY A 812 33.02 7.92 1.65
C GLY A 812 32.35 9.14 0.99
N GLY A 813 31.11 9.43 1.38
CA GLY A 813 30.37 10.61 0.94
C GLY A 813 31.06 11.91 1.37
N MET A 814 31.45 12.00 2.65
CA MET A 814 32.19 13.17 3.19
C MET A 814 33.46 13.46 2.39
N ARG A 815 34.23 12.43 2.07
CA ARG A 815 35.49 12.60 1.28
C ARG A 815 35.22 13.07 -0.14
N PHE A 816 34.10 12.66 -0.75
CA PHE A 816 33.68 13.15 -2.07
C PHE A 816 33.33 14.64 -2.00
N LEU A 817 32.51 15.07 -1.04
CA LEU A 817 32.16 16.48 -0.85
C LEU A 817 33.38 17.34 -0.54
N GLN A 818 34.34 16.86 0.27
CA GLN A 818 35.59 17.53 0.53
C GLN A 818 36.46 17.73 -0.72
N ARG A 819 36.51 16.74 -1.62
CA ARG A 819 37.25 16.89 -2.88
C ARG A 819 36.58 17.92 -3.79
N LEU A 820 35.25 17.88 -3.91
CA LEU A 820 34.50 18.84 -4.71
C LEU A 820 34.67 20.27 -4.14
N TRP A 821 34.58 20.41 -2.82
CA TRP A 821 34.80 21.67 -2.14
C TRP A 821 36.13 22.32 -2.53
N ARG A 822 37.24 21.55 -2.49
CA ARG A 822 38.57 22.03 -2.89
C ARG A 822 38.69 22.39 -4.37
N ASN A 823 37.86 21.84 -5.23
CA ASN A 823 37.82 22.24 -6.64
C ASN A 823 37.22 23.64 -6.84
N VAL A 824 36.52 24.17 -5.86
CA VAL A 824 35.86 25.49 -5.90
C VAL A 824 36.48 26.47 -4.90
N VAL A 825 36.81 26.02 -3.70
CA VAL A 825 37.18 26.87 -2.55
C VAL A 825 38.59 26.53 -2.03
N ASN A 826 39.41 27.57 -1.84
CA ASN A 826 40.67 27.46 -1.13
C ASN A 826 40.42 27.28 0.37
N GLU A 827 40.90 26.18 0.94
CA GLU A 827 40.61 25.80 2.34
C GLU A 827 41.30 26.76 3.34
N GLU A 828 42.37 27.51 2.94
CA GLU A 828 43.07 28.47 3.81
C GLU A 828 42.38 29.83 3.80
N THR A 829 41.93 30.31 2.63
CA THR A 829 41.46 31.70 2.43
C THR A 829 39.96 31.81 2.28
N GLY A 830 39.24 30.70 1.99
CA GLY A 830 37.83 30.72 1.64
C GLY A 830 37.50 31.34 0.29
N ALA A 831 38.49 31.68 -0.51
CA ALA A 831 38.32 32.30 -1.83
C ALA A 831 38.01 31.24 -2.91
N CYS A 832 37.30 31.67 -3.95
CA CYS A 832 37.07 30.85 -5.15
C CYS A 832 38.39 30.65 -5.92
N VAL A 833 38.67 29.42 -6.35
CA VAL A 833 39.89 29.00 -7.06
C VAL A 833 39.68 28.60 -8.52
N VAL A 834 38.46 28.67 -9.01
CA VAL A 834 38.14 28.27 -10.40
C VAL A 834 38.76 29.26 -11.40
N THR A 835 39.05 28.75 -12.62
CA THR A 835 39.63 29.58 -13.70
C THR A 835 38.65 29.69 -14.86
N GLU A 836 38.86 30.69 -15.74
CA GLU A 836 38.08 30.91 -16.94
C GLU A 836 38.74 30.19 -18.16
N ASP A 837 39.52 29.16 -17.90
CA ASP A 837 40.20 28.40 -18.95
C ASP A 837 39.22 27.66 -19.83
N ALA A 838 39.52 27.58 -21.12
CA ALA A 838 38.76 26.78 -22.07
C ALA A 838 38.90 25.26 -21.76
N LEU A 839 37.84 24.50 -21.97
CA LEU A 839 37.85 23.05 -21.79
C LEU A 839 38.60 22.35 -22.91
N ASP A 840 39.43 21.39 -22.61
CA ASP A 840 40.01 20.49 -23.57
C ASP A 840 38.93 19.49 -24.10
N GLU A 841 39.18 18.85 -25.23
CA GLU A 841 38.24 17.93 -25.86
C GLU A 841 37.84 16.76 -24.94
N LYS A 842 38.77 16.23 -24.16
CA LYS A 842 38.51 15.14 -23.22
C LYS A 842 37.56 15.58 -22.12
N THR A 843 37.77 16.76 -21.56
CA THR A 843 36.92 17.34 -20.53
C THR A 843 35.51 17.67 -21.09
N LEU A 844 35.44 18.21 -22.34
CA LEU A 844 34.16 18.48 -23.01
C LEU A 844 33.36 17.22 -23.23
N LYS A 845 33.97 16.15 -23.73
CA LYS A 845 33.28 14.85 -23.93
C LYS A 845 32.80 14.26 -22.60
N LEU A 846 33.67 14.22 -21.57
CA LEU A 846 33.31 13.69 -20.26
C LEU A 846 32.16 14.48 -19.64
N LEU A 847 32.21 15.81 -19.69
CA LEU A 847 31.18 16.69 -19.15
C LEU A 847 29.81 16.42 -19.83
N ASN A 848 29.76 16.47 -21.16
CA ASN A 848 28.52 16.34 -21.88
C ASN A 848 27.92 14.94 -21.79
N ASN A 849 28.75 13.88 -21.80
CA ASN A 849 28.28 12.54 -21.47
C ASN A 849 27.73 12.44 -20.04
N THR A 850 28.41 13.09 -19.06
CA THR A 850 27.93 13.09 -17.68
C THR A 850 26.58 13.81 -17.58
N ILE A 851 26.39 14.96 -18.24
CA ILE A 851 25.10 15.68 -18.22
C ILE A 851 24.00 14.79 -18.80
N ALA A 852 24.20 14.23 -20.00
CA ALA A 852 23.22 13.37 -20.64
C ALA A 852 22.85 12.14 -19.78
N GLU A 853 23.86 11.46 -19.25
CA GLU A 853 23.67 10.26 -18.45
C GLU A 853 23.02 10.54 -17.08
N VAL A 854 23.46 11.62 -16.37
CA VAL A 854 22.86 12.02 -15.09
C VAL A 854 21.42 12.43 -15.26
N THR A 855 21.06 13.13 -16.35
CA THR A 855 19.67 13.49 -16.67
C THR A 855 18.79 12.24 -16.79
N VAL A 856 19.26 11.22 -17.53
CA VAL A 856 18.54 9.93 -17.64
C VAL A 856 18.39 9.22 -16.28
N GLU A 857 19.41 9.27 -15.43
CA GLU A 857 19.36 8.63 -14.12
C GLU A 857 18.41 9.38 -13.15
N MET A 858 18.35 10.70 -13.25
CA MET A 858 17.41 11.50 -12.44
C MET A 858 15.95 11.25 -12.85
N GLU A 859 15.64 11.22 -14.15
CA GLU A 859 14.30 10.86 -14.66
C GLU A 859 13.87 9.44 -14.22
N ALA A 860 14.83 8.53 -14.17
CA ALA A 860 14.59 7.13 -13.78
C ALA A 860 14.60 6.90 -12.26
N MET A 861 14.77 7.93 -11.43
CA MET A 861 14.91 7.84 -9.97
C MET A 861 16.04 6.90 -9.54
N ARG A 862 17.21 7.01 -10.17
CA ARG A 862 18.42 6.23 -9.87
C ARG A 862 19.57 7.12 -9.37
N PRO A 863 19.42 7.83 -8.26
CA PRO A 863 20.42 8.77 -7.76
C PRO A 863 21.78 8.10 -7.48
N ASN A 864 21.80 6.83 -7.08
CA ASN A 864 23.03 6.09 -6.85
C ASN A 864 23.92 6.00 -8.12
N THR A 865 23.32 5.80 -9.27
CA THR A 865 24.03 5.76 -10.55
C THR A 865 24.45 7.17 -10.97
N ALA A 866 23.58 8.16 -10.79
CA ALA A 866 23.91 9.57 -11.00
C ALA A 866 25.14 10.00 -10.18
N ILE A 867 25.15 9.71 -8.88
CA ILE A 867 26.27 10.00 -7.98
C ILE A 867 27.58 9.36 -8.46
N ALA A 868 27.54 8.11 -8.91
CA ALA A 868 28.72 7.42 -9.42
C ALA A 868 29.33 8.17 -10.62
N LYS A 869 28.49 8.70 -11.53
CA LYS A 869 28.92 9.49 -12.68
C LYS A 869 29.50 10.86 -12.27
N LEU A 870 28.86 11.53 -11.32
CA LEU A 870 29.35 12.78 -10.76
C LEU A 870 30.72 12.61 -10.06
N ILE A 871 30.94 11.48 -9.39
CA ILE A 871 32.25 11.16 -8.78
C ILE A 871 33.34 11.02 -9.86
N VAL A 872 33.03 10.40 -11.00
CA VAL A 872 33.99 10.25 -12.12
C VAL A 872 34.38 11.62 -12.68
N LEU A 873 33.41 12.49 -12.96
CA LEU A 873 33.65 13.85 -13.42
C LEU A 873 34.46 14.64 -12.40
N ASN A 874 34.07 14.61 -11.11
CA ASN A 874 34.79 15.31 -10.04
C ASN A 874 36.25 14.84 -9.91
N ASN A 875 36.51 13.53 -9.99
CA ASN A 875 37.87 12.99 -9.93
C ASN A 875 38.72 13.46 -11.13
N HIS A 876 38.13 13.56 -12.32
CA HIS A 876 38.80 14.14 -13.49
C HIS A 876 39.18 15.61 -13.25
N LEU A 877 38.20 16.43 -12.82
CA LEU A 877 38.46 17.86 -12.51
C LEU A 877 39.52 18.05 -11.45
N THR A 878 39.51 17.23 -10.38
CA THR A 878 40.53 17.26 -9.33
C THR A 878 41.93 16.92 -9.84
N SER A 879 42.07 16.18 -10.95
CA SER A 879 43.37 15.83 -11.56
C SER A 879 43.92 16.92 -12.47
N LEU A 880 43.11 17.94 -12.80
CA LEU A 880 43.57 19.07 -13.61
C LEU A 880 44.47 20.03 -12.83
N PRO A 881 45.42 20.71 -13.45
CA PRO A 881 46.26 21.72 -12.78
C PRO A 881 45.45 22.95 -12.29
N HIS A 882 44.36 23.28 -13.01
CA HIS A 882 43.39 24.30 -12.69
C HIS A 882 42.00 23.79 -13.01
N VAL A 883 41.01 24.16 -12.22
CA VAL A 883 39.64 23.72 -12.41
C VAL A 883 38.84 24.79 -13.19
N PRO A 884 38.45 24.49 -14.47
CA PRO A 884 37.70 25.44 -15.23
C PRO A 884 36.26 25.59 -14.74
N ARG A 885 35.79 26.86 -14.62
CA ARG A 885 34.42 27.21 -14.26
C ARG A 885 33.39 26.48 -15.14
N ALA A 886 33.61 26.49 -16.44
CA ALA A 886 32.70 25.89 -17.42
C ALA A 886 32.44 24.37 -17.23
N ALA A 887 33.31 23.69 -16.45
CA ALA A 887 33.09 22.27 -16.12
C ALA A 887 32.59 22.05 -14.69
N VAL A 888 32.99 22.87 -13.73
CA VAL A 888 32.62 22.69 -12.33
C VAL A 888 31.21 23.22 -12.03
N GLU A 889 30.77 24.30 -12.67
CA GLU A 889 29.39 24.81 -12.49
C GLU A 889 28.32 23.79 -12.88
N PRO A 890 28.36 23.11 -14.05
CA PRO A 890 27.42 22.04 -14.36
C PRO A 890 27.48 20.87 -13.36
N LEU A 891 28.66 20.53 -12.84
CA LEU A 891 28.79 19.49 -11.80
C LEU A 891 28.07 19.91 -10.50
N VAL A 892 28.23 21.16 -10.06
CA VAL A 892 27.55 21.72 -8.88
C VAL A 892 26.04 21.74 -9.09
N LEU A 893 25.57 22.14 -10.27
CA LEU A 893 24.15 22.12 -10.65
C LEU A 893 23.56 20.70 -10.56
N MET A 894 24.23 19.71 -11.17
CA MET A 894 23.75 18.32 -11.17
C MET A 894 23.76 17.66 -9.78
N LEU A 895 24.67 18.08 -8.90
CA LEU A 895 24.74 17.56 -7.52
C LEU A 895 23.76 18.27 -6.59
N SER A 896 23.31 19.48 -6.91
CA SER A 896 22.49 20.31 -6.00
C SER A 896 21.20 19.66 -5.52
N PRO A 897 20.48 18.81 -6.28
CA PRO A 897 19.33 18.10 -5.74
C PRO A 897 19.68 17.12 -4.61
N ILE A 898 20.89 16.56 -4.63
CA ILE A 898 21.36 15.54 -3.69
C ILE A 898 22.00 16.18 -2.45
N ALA A 899 22.91 17.14 -2.64
CA ALA A 899 23.65 17.85 -1.59
C ALA A 899 23.42 19.36 -1.70
N PRO A 900 22.21 19.84 -1.34
CA PRO A 900 21.78 21.18 -1.69
C PRO A 900 22.56 22.30 -0.97
N HIS A 901 22.94 22.12 0.28
CA HIS A 901 23.54 23.19 1.07
C HIS A 901 24.97 23.50 0.64
N ILE A 902 25.82 22.51 0.46
CA ILE A 902 27.18 22.69 -0.03
C ILE A 902 27.19 23.24 -1.47
N CYS A 903 26.24 22.80 -2.30
CA CYS A 903 26.09 23.29 -3.65
C CYS A 903 25.63 24.75 -3.69
N GLU A 904 24.70 25.16 -2.81
CA GLU A 904 24.27 26.56 -2.67
C GLU A 904 25.43 27.45 -2.24
N GLU A 905 26.24 26.99 -1.28
CA GLU A 905 27.44 27.72 -0.84
C GLU A 905 28.48 27.87 -1.96
N MET A 906 28.76 26.79 -2.68
CA MET A 906 29.68 26.84 -3.84
C MET A 906 29.16 27.74 -4.95
N TRP A 907 27.85 27.70 -5.22
CA TRP A 907 27.17 28.55 -6.20
C TRP A 907 27.33 30.04 -5.85
N SER A 908 27.16 30.38 -4.59
CA SER A 908 27.43 31.74 -4.09
C SER A 908 28.90 32.11 -4.24
N LYS A 909 29.86 31.20 -3.93
CA LYS A 909 31.30 31.44 -4.12
C LYS A 909 31.69 31.61 -5.59
N LEU A 910 30.97 30.98 -6.50
CA LEU A 910 31.12 31.16 -7.94
C LEU A 910 30.57 32.52 -8.43
N GLY A 911 29.99 33.36 -7.53
CA GLY A 911 29.55 34.70 -7.82
C GLY A 911 28.09 34.86 -8.18
N HIS A 912 27.28 33.81 -8.06
CA HIS A 912 25.87 33.88 -8.30
C HIS A 912 25.12 34.48 -7.09
N THR A 913 24.09 35.28 -7.36
CA THR A 913 23.32 36.00 -6.32
C THR A 913 21.92 35.41 -6.09
N LYS A 914 21.45 34.56 -7.01
CA LYS A 914 20.18 33.84 -6.89
C LYS A 914 20.44 32.44 -6.42
N SER A 915 19.46 31.86 -5.70
CA SER A 915 19.54 30.48 -5.24
C SER A 915 19.73 29.49 -6.41
N ILE A 916 20.57 28.50 -6.23
CA ILE A 916 20.78 27.38 -7.16
C ILE A 916 19.51 26.57 -7.38
N ALA A 917 18.57 26.59 -6.42
CA ALA A 917 17.29 25.86 -6.52
C ALA A 917 16.44 26.28 -7.73
N HIS A 918 16.68 27.49 -8.25
CA HIS A 918 15.98 28.05 -9.42
C HIS A 918 16.87 28.22 -10.64
N ALA A 919 18.09 27.69 -10.61
CA ALA A 919 18.93 27.63 -11.78
C ALA A 919 18.45 26.55 -12.74
N ASP A 920 18.66 26.78 -14.04
CA ASP A 920 18.25 25.80 -15.06
C ASP A 920 19.13 24.55 -15.00
N TRP A 921 18.53 23.38 -15.18
CA TRP A 921 19.27 22.13 -15.31
C TRP A 921 20.19 22.17 -16.53
N PRO A 922 21.46 21.76 -16.41
CA PRO A 922 22.40 21.84 -17.51
C PRO A 922 21.98 20.94 -18.68
N VAL A 923 22.16 21.45 -19.90
CA VAL A 923 21.84 20.76 -21.15
C VAL A 923 23.14 20.37 -21.84
N GLU A 924 23.20 19.12 -22.28
CA GLU A 924 24.36 18.61 -23.00
C GLU A 924 24.47 19.19 -24.41
N ASP A 925 25.69 19.39 -24.87
CA ASP A 925 25.98 19.64 -26.29
C ASP A 925 26.11 18.30 -27.01
N SER A 926 25.15 17.97 -27.85
CA SER A 926 25.07 16.69 -28.58
C SER A 926 26.28 16.37 -29.43
N ARG A 927 27.08 17.38 -29.78
CA ARG A 927 28.33 17.19 -30.56
C ARG A 927 29.40 16.42 -29.76
N TYR A 928 29.33 16.46 -28.46
CA TYR A 928 30.28 15.83 -27.55
C TYR A 928 29.69 14.64 -26.78
N VAL A 929 28.42 14.25 -27.07
CA VAL A 929 27.75 13.08 -26.46
C VAL A 929 28.04 11.85 -27.31
N GLY A 930 28.46 10.78 -26.67
CA GLY A 930 28.80 9.49 -27.31
C GLY A 930 30.20 9.03 -26.94
N ALA A 931 30.43 7.75 -27.05
CA ALA A 931 31.75 7.18 -26.82
C ALA A 931 32.51 7.15 -28.15
N ASP A 932 33.78 7.53 -28.14
CA ASP A 932 34.66 7.34 -29.29
C ASP A 932 34.85 5.84 -29.61
N THR A 933 34.81 5.02 -28.58
CA THR A 933 34.87 3.56 -28.71
C THR A 933 33.91 2.88 -27.72
N VAL A 934 33.46 1.68 -28.04
CA VAL A 934 32.73 0.78 -27.17
C VAL A 934 33.51 -0.51 -27.02
N THR A 935 33.43 -1.09 -25.80
CA THR A 935 34.06 -2.38 -25.54
C THR A 935 33.23 -3.53 -26.11
N ALA A 936 33.72 -4.15 -27.18
CA ALA A 936 33.19 -5.40 -27.72
C ALA A 936 33.79 -6.60 -26.95
N VAL A 937 32.93 -7.44 -26.42
CA VAL A 937 33.34 -8.65 -25.70
C VAL A 937 33.44 -9.83 -26.65
N VAL A 938 34.61 -10.46 -26.74
CA VAL A 938 34.84 -11.68 -27.54
C VAL A 938 34.80 -12.90 -26.66
N GLN A 939 33.86 -13.80 -26.95
CA GLN A 939 33.68 -15.05 -26.22
C GLN A 939 33.99 -16.27 -27.10
N ILE A 940 34.61 -17.29 -26.47
CA ILE A 940 34.76 -18.64 -27.06
C ILE A 940 34.05 -19.62 -26.14
N LYS A 941 33.05 -20.36 -26.63
CA LYS A 941 32.22 -21.29 -25.87
C LYS A 941 31.60 -20.61 -24.60
N GLY A 942 31.10 -19.36 -24.75
CA GLY A 942 30.47 -18.60 -23.65
C GLY A 942 31.44 -17.99 -22.63
N LYS A 943 32.74 -18.22 -22.72
CA LYS A 943 33.76 -17.63 -21.84
C LYS A 943 34.44 -16.45 -22.50
N VAL A 944 34.49 -15.30 -21.83
CA VAL A 944 35.20 -14.09 -22.31
C VAL A 944 36.67 -14.40 -22.53
N ARG A 945 37.20 -14.05 -23.70
CA ARG A 945 38.58 -14.31 -24.13
C ARG A 945 39.35 -13.06 -24.55
N ALA A 946 38.67 -12.05 -25.08
CA ALA A 946 39.23 -10.74 -25.36
C ALA A 946 38.16 -9.64 -25.14
N LYS A 947 38.61 -8.41 -24.98
CA LYS A 947 37.84 -7.19 -25.04
C LYS A 947 38.50 -6.28 -26.04
N LEU A 948 37.72 -5.71 -26.96
CA LEU A 948 38.16 -4.84 -28.03
C LEU A 948 37.52 -3.49 -27.88
N GLU A 949 38.26 -2.41 -27.92
CA GLU A 949 37.74 -1.06 -28.03
C GLU A 949 37.52 -0.78 -29.55
N VAL A 950 36.26 -0.61 -29.92
CA VAL A 950 35.84 -0.48 -31.33
C VAL A 950 34.92 0.72 -31.52
N ASP A 951 34.82 1.22 -32.74
CA ASP A 951 33.87 2.29 -33.10
C ASP A 951 32.43 1.85 -32.74
N PRO A 952 31.63 2.70 -32.08
CA PRO A 952 30.22 2.40 -31.77
C PRO A 952 29.38 2.00 -33.00
N ASN A 953 29.77 2.48 -34.17
CA ASN A 953 29.07 2.22 -35.43
C ASN A 953 29.78 1.13 -36.27
N ILE A 954 30.73 0.39 -35.71
CA ILE A 954 31.44 -0.69 -36.41
C ILE A 954 30.43 -1.69 -37.00
N ASP A 955 30.63 -2.06 -38.26
CA ASP A 955 29.78 -3.08 -38.86
C ASP A 955 30.11 -4.49 -38.33
N ALA A 956 29.15 -5.41 -38.52
CA ALA A 956 29.31 -6.77 -37.99
C ALA A 956 30.46 -7.53 -38.60
N SER A 957 30.83 -7.25 -39.88
CA SER A 957 31.89 -7.97 -40.60
C SER A 957 33.26 -7.51 -40.15
N GLU A 958 33.42 -6.22 -39.90
CA GLU A 958 34.66 -5.64 -39.39
C GLU A 958 34.90 -6.07 -37.93
N LEU A 959 33.84 -6.06 -37.11
CA LEU A 959 33.93 -6.55 -35.74
C LEU A 959 34.24 -8.05 -35.66
N GLU A 960 33.69 -8.86 -36.56
CA GLU A 960 34.02 -10.28 -36.67
C GLU A 960 35.51 -10.47 -36.99
N LYS A 961 36.05 -9.73 -37.93
CA LYS A 961 37.47 -9.78 -38.32
C LYS A 961 38.38 -9.44 -37.13
N LEU A 962 38.13 -8.30 -36.45
CA LEU A 962 38.91 -7.88 -35.30
C LEU A 962 38.82 -8.90 -34.14
N ALA A 963 37.64 -9.47 -33.94
CA ALA A 963 37.43 -10.47 -32.89
C ALA A 963 38.18 -11.78 -33.16
N LEU A 964 38.20 -12.22 -34.43
CA LEU A 964 38.96 -13.42 -34.82
C LEU A 964 40.46 -13.19 -34.70
N GLU A 965 40.95 -12.03 -35.10
CA GLU A 965 42.36 -11.64 -34.93
C GLU A 965 42.78 -11.62 -33.47
N ALA A 966 41.97 -11.04 -32.61
CA ALA A 966 42.24 -10.91 -31.16
C ALA A 966 42.29 -12.25 -30.39
N VAL A 967 41.71 -13.30 -30.92
CA VAL A 967 41.71 -14.64 -30.31
C VAL A 967 42.34 -15.72 -31.18
N ALA A 968 43.09 -15.34 -32.25
CA ALA A 968 43.69 -16.25 -33.21
C ALA A 968 44.56 -17.32 -32.55
N ASP A 969 45.39 -16.95 -31.56
CA ASP A 969 46.26 -17.86 -30.79
C ASP A 969 45.44 -18.92 -30.03
N ARG A 970 44.25 -18.58 -29.62
CA ARG A 970 43.35 -19.46 -28.83
C ARG A 970 42.51 -20.39 -29.73
N LEU A 971 42.40 -20.07 -30.98
CA LEU A 971 41.75 -20.92 -32.00
C LEU A 971 42.71 -21.91 -32.62
N GLY A 972 44.03 -21.76 -32.37
CA GLY A 972 45.06 -22.71 -32.83
C GLY A 972 45.16 -22.85 -34.37
N GLY A 973 44.84 -21.80 -35.10
CA GLY A 973 44.85 -21.80 -36.56
C GLY A 973 43.68 -22.51 -37.25
N LYS A 974 42.70 -23.02 -36.46
CA LYS A 974 41.48 -23.63 -36.98
C LYS A 974 40.41 -22.58 -37.25
N LYS A 975 39.64 -22.75 -38.32
CA LYS A 975 38.49 -21.91 -38.62
C LYS A 975 37.36 -22.23 -37.64
N PRO A 976 36.64 -21.22 -37.10
CA PRO A 976 35.53 -21.47 -36.25
C PRO A 976 34.35 -22.09 -37.04
N ARG A 977 33.61 -22.98 -36.40
CA ARG A 977 32.37 -23.59 -36.97
C ARG A 977 31.27 -22.54 -37.14
N LYS A 978 31.18 -21.57 -36.24
CA LYS A 978 30.17 -20.51 -36.29
C LYS A 978 30.66 -19.30 -35.50
N VAL A 979 30.46 -18.12 -36.07
CA VAL A 979 30.66 -16.83 -35.39
C VAL A 979 29.30 -16.12 -35.34
N ILE A 980 28.91 -15.64 -34.14
CA ILE A 980 27.69 -14.87 -33.93
C ILE A 980 28.11 -13.47 -33.48
N VAL A 981 27.85 -12.48 -34.30
CA VAL A 981 28.19 -11.08 -34.03
C VAL A 981 26.94 -10.29 -33.72
N LYS A 982 26.97 -9.58 -32.60
CA LYS A 982 26.03 -8.53 -32.27
C LYS A 982 26.81 -7.23 -32.10
N ALA A 983 27.11 -6.57 -33.19
CA ALA A 983 27.80 -5.30 -33.19
C ALA A 983 27.04 -4.23 -32.41
N PRO A 984 27.72 -3.30 -31.72
CA PRO A 984 29.17 -3.29 -31.47
C PRO A 984 29.58 -4.06 -30.19
N LYS A 985 28.68 -4.81 -29.53
CA LYS A 985 28.84 -5.22 -28.12
C LYS A 985 29.44 -6.60 -27.88
N ILE A 986 29.18 -7.61 -28.75
CA ILE A 986 29.59 -8.96 -28.46
C ILE A 986 29.84 -9.81 -29.72
N VAL A 987 30.89 -10.61 -29.67
CA VAL A 987 31.17 -11.67 -30.64
C VAL A 987 31.31 -13.02 -29.90
N SER A 988 30.49 -13.97 -30.29
CA SER A 988 30.52 -15.33 -29.73
C SER A 988 31.01 -16.32 -30.77
N ILE A 989 32.13 -16.97 -30.48
CA ILE A 989 32.83 -17.90 -31.40
C ILE A 989 32.61 -19.33 -30.92
N VAL A 990 32.12 -20.19 -31.80
CA VAL A 990 32.01 -21.62 -31.61
C VAL A 990 33.13 -22.28 -32.40
N PRO A 991 34.19 -22.81 -31.78
CA PRO A 991 35.28 -23.46 -32.47
C PRO A 991 34.83 -24.78 -33.12
N ASP A 992 35.54 -25.24 -34.14
CA ASP A 992 35.37 -26.57 -34.68
C ASP A 992 36.07 -27.60 -33.79
N GLU A 993 35.33 -28.61 -33.37
CA GLU A 993 35.83 -29.65 -32.45
C GLU A 993 36.44 -30.85 -33.20
N SER A 994 36.48 -30.78 -34.57
CA SER A 994 37.05 -31.87 -35.39
C SER A 994 38.58 -31.82 -35.42
#